data_de7f9273853ad5f5276d3e986c3ea08f
#
_entry.id   de7f9273853ad5f5276d3e986c3ea08f
#
_cell.length_a   1.000
_cell.length_b   1.000
_cell.length_c   1.000
_cell.angle_alpha   90.00
_cell.angle_beta   90.00
_cell.angle_gamma   90.00
#
_symmetry.space_group_name_H-M   'P 1'
#
loop_
_entity.id
_entity.type
_entity.pdbx_description
1 polymer ?
#
loop_
_entity_poly.entity_id
_entity_poly.type
_entity_poly.pdbx_seq_one_letter_code
_entity_poly.pdbx_strand_id
1 'polypeptide(L)'
;MTHTHPAGPIPPADPLREAFDRHRAGALAEAVALYRAYLDRHPDSCEGHYLLGLCLAQRHEPEAAEACLATALRLRPDDAVLLRSHGNILKMAGRHQEAVARFDAALALDPASAETHRCRALSLKALGRFDAALAAFGAALAVEPDHVDTLGSRANLLVELGRPDAALADYDRALALRPDFVEAYNNRGVVLNGRGAYREAMLGFCKALTLRKDYPEAYNNRGITFKSLGKYEMALRDYDTALALRPAYPEAHNNRGNALKEMRRLEEALQSFERAIALKPDYAEAYNNRGVVRADLRQTEEAIHNYDRAIALKPDYAEAHFNRALCHLQLGRFAEGWPGYEWRWRNPNLRLSARKLPLPPWRGEADLAGRTLLLHGEQGLGDAIQFCRYARLAAARGARVVLEADPALARLLTGLDGVDQLVVRGEALPAFDLHCPLLSLPLAFGTTLDTIPAAPSYLAADPALVERWRHRLGPAAGPRIGVVWSGNGNHRNDLCRSLPLAAFAGLMSARFDFLCLQKEIRDADAVLASETPGLRLFCDEIADFADTAALCALCDLVISVDTSVAHLAAALGRPTWVALPFNSDWRWQLERSDSPWYPSLRLYRQSVADGLRGDWGAVLAALGADLAARFGGDAAG
;
A
#
# COMPACT_ATOMS: atom_id res chain seq x y z
N MET A 1 -41.44 9.79 -11.61
CA MET A 1 -41.90 8.42 -11.99
C MET A 1 -43.26 8.55 -12.66
N THR A 2 -43.29 8.44 -13.97
CA THR A 2 -44.58 8.37 -14.71
C THR A 2 -45.10 6.95 -14.59
N HIS A 3 -46.05 6.72 -13.67
CA HIS A 3 -46.74 5.46 -13.53
C HIS A 3 -47.64 5.25 -14.74
N THR A 4 -47.29 4.41 -15.67
CA THR A 4 -48.22 3.90 -16.69
C THR A 4 -49.26 3.03 -15.97
N HIS A 5 -50.51 3.42 -16.07
CA HIS A 5 -51.66 2.77 -15.44
C HIS A 5 -51.94 1.44 -16.18
N PRO A 6 -52.06 0.28 -15.49
CA PRO A 6 -52.27 -1.04 -16.12
C PRO A 6 -53.72 -1.21 -16.68
N ALA A 7 -54.64 -0.38 -16.28
CA ALA A 7 -55.96 -0.27 -16.84
C ALA A 7 -56.11 1.13 -17.43
N GLY A 8 -56.93 1.30 -18.47
CA GLY A 8 -57.19 2.58 -19.12
C GLY A 8 -57.59 3.69 -18.12
N PRO A 9 -57.83 4.91 -18.58
CA PRO A 9 -58.12 6.04 -17.71
C PRO A 9 -59.35 5.77 -16.82
N ILE A 10 -59.17 5.95 -15.49
CA ILE A 10 -60.26 5.80 -14.51
C ILE A 10 -61.37 6.82 -14.85
N PRO A 11 -62.65 6.41 -14.96
CA PRO A 11 -63.75 7.32 -15.26
C PRO A 11 -63.86 8.47 -14.26
N PRO A 12 -64.27 9.67 -14.66
CA PRO A 12 -64.31 10.86 -13.79
C PRO A 12 -65.18 10.74 -12.54
N ALA A 13 -66.17 9.85 -12.53
CA ALA A 13 -67.11 9.62 -11.43
C ALA A 13 -66.77 8.40 -10.55
N ASP A 14 -65.62 7.78 -10.71
CA ASP A 14 -65.22 6.59 -9.94
C ASP A 14 -64.65 7.00 -8.57
N PRO A 15 -65.12 6.44 -7.45
CA PRO A 15 -64.58 6.67 -6.11
C PRO A 15 -63.07 6.35 -6.00
N LEU A 16 -62.58 5.45 -6.82
CA LEU A 16 -61.15 5.13 -6.92
C LEU A 16 -60.32 6.33 -7.41
N ARG A 17 -60.96 7.23 -8.20
CA ARG A 17 -60.32 8.43 -8.74
C ARG A 17 -59.93 9.43 -7.66
N GLU A 18 -60.80 9.67 -6.68
CA GLU A 18 -60.49 10.56 -5.56
C GLU A 18 -59.29 10.05 -4.74
N ALA A 19 -59.27 8.73 -4.44
CA ALA A 19 -58.16 8.11 -3.76
C ALA A 19 -56.84 8.25 -4.54
N PHE A 20 -56.90 8.09 -5.88
CA PHE A 20 -55.75 8.25 -6.77
C PHE A 20 -55.25 9.70 -6.83
N ASP A 21 -56.14 10.66 -6.88
CA ASP A 21 -55.77 12.08 -6.90
C ASP A 21 -55.11 12.52 -5.58
N ARG A 22 -55.60 12.03 -4.42
CA ARG A 22 -54.94 12.20 -3.10
C ARG A 22 -53.57 11.55 -3.07
N HIS A 23 -53.44 10.34 -3.62
CA HIS A 23 -52.16 9.64 -3.74
C HIS A 23 -51.16 10.47 -4.56
N ARG A 24 -51.57 11.00 -5.73
CA ARG A 24 -50.73 11.88 -6.56
C ARG A 24 -50.34 13.18 -5.89
N ALA A 25 -51.24 13.71 -5.06
CA ALA A 25 -51.00 14.93 -4.28
C ALA A 25 -50.06 14.68 -3.06
N GLY A 26 -49.63 13.43 -2.81
CA GLY A 26 -48.78 13.08 -1.67
C GLY A 26 -49.55 12.95 -0.34
N ALA A 27 -50.87 13.07 -0.33
CA ALA A 27 -51.72 12.88 0.84
C ALA A 27 -51.94 11.37 1.12
N LEU A 28 -50.83 10.65 1.39
CA LEU A 28 -50.78 9.19 1.40
C LEU A 28 -51.71 8.58 2.46
N ALA A 29 -51.84 9.20 3.65
CA ALA A 29 -52.72 8.68 4.70
C ALA A 29 -54.20 8.73 4.30
N GLU A 30 -54.65 9.82 3.69
CA GLU A 30 -56.01 9.99 3.17
C GLU A 30 -56.25 9.01 2.01
N ALA A 31 -55.30 8.88 1.10
CA ALA A 31 -55.35 7.96 -0.02
C ALA A 31 -55.54 6.51 0.45
N VAL A 32 -54.78 6.04 1.45
CA VAL A 32 -54.91 4.71 2.03
C VAL A 32 -56.32 4.50 2.61
N ALA A 33 -56.86 5.47 3.35
CA ALA A 33 -58.22 5.39 3.91
C ALA A 33 -59.28 5.25 2.81
N LEU A 34 -59.18 6.06 1.75
CA LEU A 34 -60.11 6.03 0.61
C LEU A 34 -59.97 4.71 -0.19
N TYR A 35 -58.77 4.22 -0.44
CA TYR A 35 -58.56 2.93 -1.08
C TYR A 35 -59.16 1.78 -0.26
N ARG A 36 -58.98 1.77 1.06
CA ARG A 36 -59.59 0.75 1.94
C ARG A 36 -61.11 0.81 1.90
N ALA A 37 -61.70 2.01 2.03
CA ALA A 37 -63.15 2.20 1.95
C ALA A 37 -63.74 1.81 0.57
N TYR A 38 -62.96 1.97 -0.50
CA TYR A 38 -63.33 1.47 -1.82
C TYR A 38 -63.27 -0.08 -1.86
N LEU A 39 -62.22 -0.70 -1.31
CA LEU A 39 -62.05 -2.15 -1.31
C LEU A 39 -63.02 -2.86 -0.37
N ASP A 40 -63.52 -2.21 0.68
CA ASP A 40 -64.62 -2.73 1.50
C ASP A 40 -65.90 -2.98 0.69
N ARG A 41 -66.12 -2.18 -0.37
CA ARG A 41 -67.27 -2.29 -1.28
C ARG A 41 -66.96 -3.11 -2.53
N HIS A 42 -65.69 -3.19 -2.91
CA HIS A 42 -65.20 -3.82 -4.12
C HIS A 42 -63.99 -4.74 -3.83
N PRO A 43 -64.14 -5.81 -3.01
CA PRO A 43 -63.05 -6.63 -2.54
C PRO A 43 -62.26 -7.34 -3.65
N ASP A 44 -62.88 -7.55 -4.81
CA ASP A 44 -62.26 -8.20 -5.98
C ASP A 44 -61.68 -7.18 -6.99
N SER A 45 -61.54 -5.90 -6.58
CA SER A 45 -60.93 -4.88 -7.43
C SER A 45 -59.42 -5.05 -7.48
N CYS A 46 -58.91 -5.67 -8.54
CA CYS A 46 -57.47 -5.82 -8.79
C CYS A 46 -56.78 -4.45 -8.77
N GLU A 47 -57.39 -3.44 -9.40
CA GLU A 47 -56.84 -2.09 -9.47
C GLU A 47 -56.79 -1.40 -8.11
N GLY A 48 -57.87 -1.55 -7.29
CA GLY A 48 -57.89 -1.03 -5.94
C GLY A 48 -56.77 -1.61 -5.07
N HIS A 49 -56.57 -2.93 -5.10
CA HIS A 49 -55.48 -3.58 -4.41
C HIS A 49 -54.10 -3.16 -4.93
N TYR A 50 -53.93 -3.00 -6.24
CA TYR A 50 -52.71 -2.52 -6.85
C TYR A 50 -52.34 -1.11 -6.38
N LEU A 51 -53.26 -0.16 -6.48
CA LEU A 51 -53.05 1.23 -6.10
C LEU A 51 -52.82 1.41 -4.59
N LEU A 52 -53.55 0.65 -3.76
CA LEU A 52 -53.30 0.61 -2.32
C LEU A 52 -51.91 0.08 -2.01
N GLY A 53 -51.49 -1.00 -2.68
CA GLY A 53 -50.18 -1.57 -2.51
C GLY A 53 -49.05 -0.59 -2.86
N LEU A 54 -49.19 0.17 -3.97
CA LEU A 54 -48.22 1.21 -4.33
C LEU A 54 -48.20 2.36 -3.30
N CYS A 55 -49.38 2.78 -2.79
CA CYS A 55 -49.48 3.83 -1.80
C CYS A 55 -48.83 3.43 -0.45
N LEU A 56 -49.04 2.18 -0.01
CA LEU A 56 -48.39 1.62 1.18
C LEU A 56 -46.89 1.49 1.02
N ALA A 57 -46.39 1.13 -0.17
CA ALA A 57 -44.98 1.10 -0.46
C ALA A 57 -44.33 2.50 -0.34
N GLN A 58 -44.99 3.55 -0.81
CA GLN A 58 -44.54 4.94 -0.64
C GLN A 58 -44.53 5.40 0.82
N ARG A 59 -45.36 4.80 1.65
CA ARG A 59 -45.37 5.00 3.12
C ARG A 59 -44.33 4.19 3.87
N HIS A 60 -43.48 3.43 3.16
CA HIS A 60 -42.50 2.51 3.75
C HIS A 60 -43.13 1.38 4.60
N GLU A 61 -44.30 0.88 4.18
CA GLU A 61 -45.02 -0.26 4.78
C GLU A 61 -44.96 -1.49 3.82
N PRO A 62 -43.80 -2.10 3.63
CA PRO A 62 -43.59 -3.11 2.58
C PRO A 62 -44.41 -4.40 2.77
N GLU A 63 -44.66 -4.86 4.01
CA GLU A 63 -45.43 -6.05 4.29
C GLU A 63 -46.89 -5.88 3.91
N ALA A 64 -47.49 -4.72 4.25
CA ALA A 64 -48.87 -4.41 3.90
C ALA A 64 -49.01 -4.20 2.37
N ALA A 65 -48.01 -3.57 1.75
CA ALA A 65 -47.96 -3.37 0.31
C ALA A 65 -47.89 -4.72 -0.44
N GLU A 66 -47.06 -5.68 0.07
CA GLU A 66 -46.96 -7.01 -0.49
C GLU A 66 -48.28 -7.76 -0.45
N ALA A 67 -48.97 -7.74 0.71
CA ALA A 67 -50.27 -8.43 0.86
C ALA A 67 -51.29 -7.92 -0.16
N CYS A 68 -51.32 -6.60 -0.42
CA CYS A 68 -52.19 -6.01 -1.41
C CYS A 68 -51.83 -6.45 -2.83
N LEU A 69 -50.52 -6.43 -3.19
CA LEU A 69 -50.08 -6.84 -4.53
C LEU A 69 -50.22 -8.33 -4.76
N ALA A 70 -50.05 -9.16 -3.73
CA ALA A 70 -50.30 -10.60 -3.80
C ALA A 70 -51.80 -10.87 -4.08
N THR A 71 -52.69 -10.07 -3.48
CA THR A 71 -54.13 -10.16 -3.77
C THR A 71 -54.43 -9.71 -5.19
N ALA A 72 -53.88 -8.61 -5.65
CA ALA A 72 -54.04 -8.14 -7.05
C ALA A 72 -53.55 -9.21 -8.05
N LEU A 73 -52.43 -9.87 -7.78
CA LEU A 73 -51.91 -10.97 -8.62
C LEU A 73 -52.77 -12.24 -8.59
N ARG A 74 -53.45 -12.55 -7.49
CA ARG A 74 -54.40 -13.66 -7.48
C ARG A 74 -55.61 -13.39 -8.40
N LEU A 75 -55.99 -12.13 -8.50
CA LEU A 75 -57.08 -11.69 -9.37
C LEU A 75 -56.66 -11.62 -10.86
N ARG A 76 -55.42 -11.25 -11.13
CA ARG A 76 -54.81 -11.19 -12.47
C ARG A 76 -53.38 -11.80 -12.45
N PRO A 77 -53.22 -13.11 -12.57
CA PRO A 77 -51.91 -13.78 -12.45
C PRO A 77 -50.93 -13.42 -13.59
N ASP A 78 -51.48 -13.19 -14.79
CA ASP A 78 -50.68 -12.97 -16.01
C ASP A 78 -50.60 -11.48 -16.37
N ASP A 79 -50.34 -10.65 -15.39
CA ASP A 79 -50.13 -9.22 -15.58
C ASP A 79 -48.68 -8.83 -15.28
N ALA A 80 -47.94 -8.49 -16.34
CA ALA A 80 -46.51 -8.17 -16.25
C ALA A 80 -46.23 -6.93 -15.36
N VAL A 81 -47.17 -5.95 -15.32
CA VAL A 81 -47.01 -4.75 -14.51
C VAL A 81 -47.18 -5.08 -13.02
N LEU A 82 -48.16 -5.92 -12.69
CA LEU A 82 -48.39 -6.39 -11.31
C LEU A 82 -47.21 -7.24 -10.83
N LEU A 83 -46.73 -8.16 -11.64
CA LEU A 83 -45.55 -9.00 -11.32
C LEU A 83 -44.31 -8.14 -11.07
N ARG A 84 -44.03 -7.17 -11.94
CA ARG A 84 -42.92 -6.22 -11.76
C ARG A 84 -43.08 -5.41 -10.47
N SER A 85 -44.27 -4.89 -10.23
CA SER A 85 -44.57 -4.06 -9.03
C SER A 85 -44.39 -4.89 -7.75
N HIS A 86 -44.89 -6.13 -7.74
CA HIS A 86 -44.67 -7.04 -6.62
C HIS A 86 -43.17 -7.36 -6.41
N GLY A 87 -42.44 -7.62 -7.51
CA GLY A 87 -40.98 -7.79 -7.48
C GLY A 87 -40.26 -6.55 -6.88
N ASN A 88 -40.74 -5.33 -7.19
CA ASN A 88 -40.18 -4.12 -6.61
C ASN A 88 -40.43 -4.01 -5.10
N ILE A 89 -41.60 -4.40 -4.61
CA ILE A 89 -41.89 -4.43 -3.16
C ILE A 89 -40.99 -5.45 -2.46
N LEU A 90 -40.88 -6.67 -3.01
CA LEU A 90 -40.00 -7.70 -2.48
C LEU A 90 -38.52 -7.24 -2.45
N LYS A 91 -38.08 -6.53 -3.49
CA LYS A 91 -36.75 -5.92 -3.51
C LYS A 91 -36.58 -4.87 -2.41
N MET A 92 -37.56 -4.01 -2.17
CA MET A 92 -37.54 -3.04 -1.07
C MET A 92 -37.52 -3.71 0.31
N ALA A 93 -38.18 -4.87 0.45
CA ALA A 93 -38.15 -5.70 1.66
C ALA A 93 -36.88 -6.54 1.81
N GLY A 94 -35.88 -6.40 0.89
CA GLY A 94 -34.64 -7.18 0.91
C GLY A 94 -34.79 -8.65 0.45
N ARG A 95 -35.98 -9.06 0.01
CA ARG A 95 -36.28 -10.44 -0.46
C ARG A 95 -35.89 -10.61 -1.93
N HIS A 96 -34.60 -10.38 -2.22
CA HIS A 96 -34.08 -10.29 -3.59
C HIS A 96 -34.28 -11.55 -4.43
N GLN A 97 -34.20 -12.75 -3.82
CA GLN A 97 -34.41 -14.02 -4.55
C GLN A 97 -35.84 -14.14 -5.09
N GLU A 98 -36.84 -13.77 -4.28
CA GLU A 98 -38.23 -13.79 -4.66
C GLU A 98 -38.56 -12.66 -5.64
N ALA A 99 -37.92 -11.48 -5.47
CA ALA A 99 -38.01 -10.39 -6.43
C ALA A 99 -37.55 -10.83 -7.83
N VAL A 100 -36.43 -11.53 -7.92
CA VAL A 100 -35.90 -12.07 -9.21
C VAL A 100 -36.94 -13.01 -9.85
N ALA A 101 -37.56 -13.92 -9.07
CA ALA A 101 -38.58 -14.83 -9.61
C ALA A 101 -39.80 -14.07 -10.16
N ARG A 102 -40.22 -12.97 -9.51
CA ARG A 102 -41.32 -12.12 -10.02
C ARG A 102 -40.91 -11.35 -11.27
N PHE A 103 -39.66 -10.85 -11.34
CA PHE A 103 -39.16 -10.21 -12.55
C PHE A 103 -39.00 -11.19 -13.71
N ASP A 104 -38.56 -12.43 -13.46
CA ASP A 104 -38.49 -13.48 -14.47
C ASP A 104 -39.89 -13.80 -15.05
N ALA A 105 -40.91 -13.92 -14.17
CA ALA A 105 -42.29 -14.11 -14.61
C ALA A 105 -42.82 -12.90 -15.42
N ALA A 106 -42.50 -11.67 -15.00
CA ALA A 106 -42.87 -10.48 -15.73
C ALA A 106 -42.23 -10.41 -17.13
N LEU A 107 -40.95 -10.80 -17.21
CA LEU A 107 -40.19 -10.83 -18.48
C LEU A 107 -40.64 -11.98 -19.42
N ALA A 108 -41.21 -13.05 -18.88
CA ALA A 108 -41.83 -14.09 -19.69
C ALA A 108 -43.08 -13.57 -20.45
N LEU A 109 -43.78 -12.60 -19.86
CA LEU A 109 -44.95 -11.94 -20.47
C LEU A 109 -44.57 -10.73 -21.32
N ASP A 110 -43.59 -9.95 -20.89
CA ASP A 110 -43.08 -8.75 -21.59
C ASP A 110 -41.56 -8.76 -21.63
N PRO A 111 -40.93 -9.48 -22.59
CA PRO A 111 -39.49 -9.57 -22.75
C PRO A 111 -38.80 -8.25 -23.08
N ALA A 112 -39.53 -7.25 -23.56
CA ALA A 112 -39.01 -5.95 -23.98
C ALA A 112 -39.07 -4.88 -22.87
N SER A 113 -39.38 -5.24 -21.63
CA SER A 113 -39.42 -4.30 -20.52
C SER A 113 -38.01 -3.96 -19.99
N ALA A 114 -37.44 -2.85 -20.47
CA ALA A 114 -36.13 -2.37 -19.99
C ALA A 114 -36.11 -2.14 -18.46
N GLU A 115 -37.20 -1.60 -17.90
CA GLU A 115 -37.33 -1.36 -16.46
C GLU A 115 -37.31 -2.67 -15.67
N THR A 116 -38.00 -3.72 -16.14
CA THR A 116 -38.00 -5.03 -15.48
C THR A 116 -36.60 -5.67 -15.50
N HIS A 117 -35.91 -5.61 -16.64
CA HIS A 117 -34.52 -6.06 -16.76
C HIS A 117 -33.60 -5.31 -15.78
N ARG A 118 -33.75 -4.00 -15.64
CA ARG A 118 -32.98 -3.16 -14.72
C ARG A 118 -33.25 -3.53 -13.24
N CYS A 119 -34.54 -3.68 -12.89
CA CYS A 119 -34.91 -4.07 -11.50
C CYS A 119 -34.39 -5.47 -11.15
N ARG A 120 -34.46 -6.40 -12.10
CA ARG A 120 -33.88 -7.75 -12.00
C ARG A 120 -32.36 -7.69 -11.79
N ALA A 121 -31.65 -6.86 -12.57
CA ALA A 121 -30.21 -6.69 -12.46
C ALA A 121 -29.79 -6.18 -11.08
N LEU A 122 -30.49 -5.19 -10.53
CA LEU A 122 -30.23 -4.66 -9.18
C LEU A 122 -30.43 -5.75 -8.10
N SER A 123 -31.46 -6.58 -8.20
CA SER A 123 -31.70 -7.68 -7.28
C SER A 123 -30.65 -8.79 -7.40
N LEU A 124 -30.24 -9.13 -8.62
CA LEU A 124 -29.16 -10.09 -8.88
C LEU A 124 -27.82 -9.60 -8.33
N LYS A 125 -27.53 -8.30 -8.47
CA LYS A 125 -26.34 -7.68 -7.86
C LYS A 125 -26.35 -7.82 -6.34
N ALA A 126 -27.49 -7.54 -5.70
CA ALA A 126 -27.64 -7.69 -4.25
C ALA A 126 -27.44 -9.13 -3.75
N LEU A 127 -27.75 -10.12 -4.61
CA LEU A 127 -27.51 -11.56 -4.36
C LEU A 127 -26.06 -12.00 -4.68
N GLY A 128 -25.17 -11.10 -5.10
CA GLY A 128 -23.82 -11.45 -5.53
C GLY A 128 -23.75 -12.19 -6.88
N ARG A 129 -24.86 -12.27 -7.62
CA ARG A 129 -24.94 -12.96 -8.93
C ARG A 129 -24.54 -12.00 -10.05
N PHE A 130 -23.26 -11.59 -10.05
CA PHE A 130 -22.76 -10.47 -10.83
C PHE A 130 -22.84 -10.66 -12.36
N ASP A 131 -22.50 -11.84 -12.89
CA ASP A 131 -22.57 -12.10 -14.33
C ASP A 131 -24.01 -12.03 -14.82
N ALA A 132 -24.96 -12.60 -14.07
CA ALA A 132 -26.38 -12.51 -14.39
C ALA A 132 -26.91 -11.06 -14.30
N ALA A 133 -26.40 -10.29 -13.35
CA ALA A 133 -26.73 -8.86 -13.22
C ALA A 133 -26.23 -8.05 -14.44
N LEU A 134 -24.97 -8.30 -14.89
CA LEU A 134 -24.43 -7.68 -16.11
C LEU A 134 -25.25 -8.02 -17.35
N ALA A 135 -25.63 -9.30 -17.49
CA ALA A 135 -26.47 -9.74 -18.62
C ALA A 135 -27.83 -9.02 -18.58
N ALA A 136 -28.44 -8.89 -17.40
CA ALA A 136 -29.72 -8.18 -17.24
C ALA A 136 -29.62 -6.68 -17.51
N PHE A 137 -28.53 -5.99 -17.07
CA PHE A 137 -28.26 -4.61 -17.46
C PHE A 137 -28.05 -4.49 -18.98
N GLY A 138 -27.33 -5.46 -19.59
CA GLY A 138 -27.14 -5.52 -21.04
C GLY A 138 -28.47 -5.63 -21.78
N ALA A 139 -29.38 -6.49 -21.33
CA ALA A 139 -30.73 -6.62 -21.89
C ALA A 139 -31.56 -5.33 -21.75
N ALA A 140 -31.49 -4.66 -20.59
CA ALA A 140 -32.15 -3.37 -20.41
C ALA A 140 -31.64 -2.32 -21.40
N LEU A 141 -30.32 -2.24 -21.62
CA LEU A 141 -29.68 -1.31 -22.55
C LEU A 141 -29.83 -1.72 -24.03
N ALA A 142 -30.16 -2.96 -24.31
CA ALA A 142 -30.53 -3.37 -25.66
C ALA A 142 -31.91 -2.84 -26.06
N VAL A 143 -32.82 -2.70 -25.08
CA VAL A 143 -34.15 -2.09 -25.29
C VAL A 143 -34.08 -0.55 -25.22
N GLU A 144 -33.42 -0.01 -24.23
CA GLU A 144 -33.24 1.43 -24.01
C GLU A 144 -31.75 1.79 -23.94
N PRO A 145 -31.08 1.95 -25.11
CA PRO A 145 -29.64 2.16 -25.17
C PRO A 145 -29.13 3.41 -24.44
N ASP A 146 -29.95 4.44 -24.32
CA ASP A 146 -29.60 5.76 -23.76
C ASP A 146 -30.13 5.97 -22.34
N HIS A 147 -30.51 4.90 -21.65
CA HIS A 147 -30.96 5.02 -20.27
C HIS A 147 -29.81 5.26 -19.29
N VAL A 148 -29.59 6.51 -18.92
CA VAL A 148 -28.42 7.01 -18.18
C VAL A 148 -28.21 6.29 -16.85
N ASP A 149 -29.28 6.06 -16.07
CA ASP A 149 -29.14 5.41 -14.74
C ASP A 149 -28.78 3.93 -14.86
N THR A 150 -29.16 3.26 -15.95
CA THR A 150 -28.74 1.88 -16.24
C THR A 150 -27.27 1.83 -16.64
N LEU A 151 -26.81 2.77 -17.48
CA LEU A 151 -25.38 2.92 -17.82
C LEU A 151 -24.55 3.13 -16.57
N GLY A 152 -24.92 4.08 -15.70
CA GLY A 152 -24.23 4.33 -14.43
C GLY A 152 -24.20 3.10 -13.50
N SER A 153 -25.32 2.40 -13.40
CA SER A 153 -25.42 1.19 -12.55
C SER A 153 -24.57 0.03 -13.07
N ARG A 154 -24.54 -0.17 -14.41
CA ARG A 154 -23.69 -1.18 -15.06
C ARG A 154 -22.23 -0.82 -14.92
N ALA A 155 -21.88 0.46 -15.10
CA ALA A 155 -20.51 0.94 -14.91
C ALA A 155 -20.00 0.67 -13.48
N ASN A 156 -20.82 0.98 -12.45
CA ASN A 156 -20.46 0.66 -11.07
C ASN A 156 -20.19 -0.83 -10.86
N LEU A 157 -21.03 -1.71 -11.43
CA LEU A 157 -20.83 -3.15 -11.35
C LEU A 157 -19.58 -3.62 -12.10
N LEU A 158 -19.28 -3.02 -13.24
CA LEU A 158 -18.06 -3.30 -14.01
C LEU A 158 -16.80 -2.93 -13.24
N VAL A 159 -16.82 -1.82 -12.48
CA VAL A 159 -15.72 -1.45 -11.57
C VAL A 159 -15.51 -2.51 -10.49
N GLU A 160 -16.59 -2.94 -9.83
CA GLU A 160 -16.54 -3.98 -8.79
C GLU A 160 -15.95 -5.31 -9.33
N LEU A 161 -16.18 -5.59 -10.61
CA LEU A 161 -15.65 -6.79 -11.31
C LEU A 161 -14.26 -6.62 -11.94
N GLY A 162 -13.59 -5.50 -11.67
CA GLY A 162 -12.26 -5.24 -12.21
C GLY A 162 -12.22 -5.03 -13.74
N ARG A 163 -13.31 -4.52 -14.33
CA ARG A 163 -13.44 -4.23 -15.77
C ARG A 163 -13.49 -2.71 -16.04
N PRO A 164 -12.41 -1.98 -15.73
CA PRO A 164 -12.43 -0.51 -15.73
C PRO A 164 -12.64 0.11 -17.11
N ASP A 165 -12.17 -0.50 -18.19
CA ASP A 165 -12.34 0.05 -19.55
C ASP A 165 -13.81 0.08 -19.98
N ALA A 166 -14.52 -1.00 -19.72
CA ALA A 166 -15.95 -1.08 -19.99
C ALA A 166 -16.76 -0.11 -19.11
N ALA A 167 -16.36 0.05 -17.85
CA ALA A 167 -16.98 1.00 -16.94
C ALA A 167 -16.80 2.44 -17.42
N LEU A 168 -15.58 2.83 -17.86
CA LEU A 168 -15.31 4.16 -18.41
C LEU A 168 -16.17 4.45 -19.63
N ALA A 169 -16.32 3.48 -20.54
CA ALA A 169 -17.18 3.65 -21.73
C ALA A 169 -18.65 3.93 -21.35
N ASP A 170 -19.17 3.22 -20.34
CA ASP A 170 -20.55 3.46 -19.87
C ASP A 170 -20.70 4.81 -19.17
N TYR A 171 -19.72 5.21 -18.34
CA TYR A 171 -19.74 6.56 -17.73
C TYR A 171 -19.63 7.66 -18.79
N ASP A 172 -18.76 7.52 -19.78
CA ASP A 172 -18.61 8.49 -20.87
C ASP A 172 -19.91 8.67 -21.64
N ARG A 173 -20.61 7.57 -21.96
CA ARG A 173 -21.92 7.62 -22.60
C ARG A 173 -22.97 8.26 -21.69
N ALA A 174 -23.02 7.88 -20.42
CA ALA A 174 -23.95 8.47 -19.46
C ALA A 174 -23.77 9.97 -19.32
N LEU A 175 -22.51 10.44 -19.27
CA LEU A 175 -22.15 11.86 -19.16
C LEU A 175 -22.41 12.65 -20.44
N ALA A 176 -22.28 12.01 -21.61
CA ALA A 176 -22.66 12.62 -22.88
C ALA A 176 -24.17 12.85 -22.97
N LEU A 177 -24.98 11.92 -22.43
CA LEU A 177 -26.44 12.02 -22.40
C LEU A 177 -26.96 12.94 -21.31
N ARG A 178 -26.32 12.95 -20.14
CA ARG A 178 -26.69 13.77 -18.98
C ARG A 178 -25.44 14.44 -18.38
N PRO A 179 -25.08 15.66 -18.87
CA PRO A 179 -23.88 16.38 -18.45
C PRO A 179 -23.89 16.89 -17.01
N ASP A 180 -24.99 16.76 -16.29
CA ASP A 180 -25.15 17.10 -14.87
C ASP A 180 -25.17 15.86 -13.94
N PHE A 181 -24.81 14.69 -14.43
CA PHE A 181 -24.76 13.46 -13.64
C PHE A 181 -23.55 13.44 -12.70
N VAL A 182 -23.70 14.03 -11.53
CA VAL A 182 -22.63 14.28 -10.55
C VAL A 182 -21.91 13.00 -10.13
N GLU A 183 -22.67 11.95 -9.80
CA GLU A 183 -22.14 10.68 -9.33
C GLU A 183 -21.27 9.99 -10.40
N ALA A 184 -21.64 10.11 -11.67
CA ALA A 184 -20.88 9.54 -12.77
C ALA A 184 -19.50 10.22 -12.92
N TYR A 185 -19.42 11.57 -12.77
CA TYR A 185 -18.13 12.27 -12.76
C TYR A 185 -17.23 11.80 -11.62
N ASN A 186 -17.78 11.68 -10.40
CA ASN A 186 -17.01 11.20 -9.26
C ASN A 186 -16.51 9.75 -9.47
N ASN A 187 -17.41 8.84 -9.84
CA ASN A 187 -17.07 7.42 -9.95
C ASN A 187 -16.11 7.17 -11.14
N ARG A 188 -16.30 7.86 -12.26
CA ARG A 188 -15.35 7.87 -13.36
C ARG A 188 -13.97 8.37 -12.91
N GLY A 189 -13.94 9.44 -12.13
CA GLY A 189 -12.72 9.98 -11.54
C GLY A 189 -11.99 8.97 -10.65
N VAL A 190 -12.72 8.20 -9.85
CA VAL A 190 -12.16 7.12 -9.02
C VAL A 190 -11.49 6.05 -9.88
N VAL A 191 -12.15 5.61 -10.96
CA VAL A 191 -11.56 4.62 -11.90
C VAL A 191 -10.29 5.15 -12.56
N LEU A 192 -10.32 6.40 -13.05
CA LEU A 192 -9.17 7.04 -13.67
C LEU A 192 -8.00 7.22 -12.70
N ASN A 193 -8.29 7.60 -11.44
CA ASN A 193 -7.29 7.71 -10.39
C ASN A 193 -6.60 6.36 -10.11
N GLY A 194 -7.37 5.26 -10.02
CA GLY A 194 -6.83 3.91 -9.85
C GLY A 194 -5.94 3.45 -11.02
N ARG A 195 -6.11 4.03 -12.21
CA ARG A 195 -5.26 3.78 -13.40
C ARG A 195 -4.05 4.73 -13.51
N GLY A 196 -3.89 5.66 -12.57
CA GLY A 196 -2.85 6.67 -12.63
C GLY A 196 -3.13 7.83 -13.60
N ALA A 197 -4.33 7.91 -14.20
CA ALA A 197 -4.76 9.00 -15.06
C ALA A 197 -5.23 10.20 -14.21
N TYR A 198 -4.31 10.73 -13.42
CA TYR A 198 -4.60 11.72 -12.37
C TYR A 198 -5.18 13.02 -12.91
N ARG A 199 -4.74 13.46 -14.10
CA ARG A 199 -5.22 14.72 -14.71
C ARG A 199 -6.69 14.63 -15.07
N GLU A 200 -7.11 13.55 -15.70
CA GLU A 200 -8.50 13.30 -16.10
C GLU A 200 -9.39 13.05 -14.87
N ALA A 201 -8.87 12.34 -13.86
CA ALA A 201 -9.56 12.14 -12.59
C ALA A 201 -9.87 13.49 -11.93
N MET A 202 -8.88 14.40 -11.86
CA MET A 202 -9.04 15.75 -11.32
C MET A 202 -10.11 16.55 -12.03
N LEU A 203 -10.16 16.50 -13.37
CA LEU A 203 -11.21 17.18 -14.14
C LEU A 203 -12.60 16.65 -13.78
N GLY A 204 -12.73 15.32 -13.61
CA GLY A 204 -13.98 14.70 -13.18
C GLY A 204 -14.44 15.18 -11.80
N PHE A 205 -13.54 15.12 -10.79
CA PHE A 205 -13.86 15.56 -9.44
C PHE A 205 -14.19 17.07 -9.39
N CYS A 206 -13.42 17.91 -10.10
CA CYS A 206 -13.72 19.34 -10.18
C CYS A 206 -15.09 19.60 -10.80
N LYS A 207 -15.48 18.87 -11.85
CA LYS A 207 -16.79 18.99 -12.46
C LYS A 207 -17.91 18.55 -11.51
N ALA A 208 -17.74 17.41 -10.81
CA ALA A 208 -18.67 16.95 -9.78
C ALA A 208 -18.89 18.02 -8.69
N LEU A 209 -17.79 18.61 -8.18
CA LEU A 209 -17.83 19.65 -7.15
C LEU A 209 -18.35 21.02 -7.65
N THR A 210 -18.24 21.30 -8.93
CA THR A 210 -18.87 22.48 -9.54
C THR A 210 -20.39 22.31 -9.58
N LEU A 211 -20.86 21.10 -9.86
CA LEU A 211 -22.30 20.78 -9.93
C LEU A 211 -22.91 20.61 -8.54
N ARG A 212 -22.17 20.03 -7.60
CA ARG A 212 -22.61 19.82 -6.21
C ARG A 212 -21.48 20.14 -5.25
N LYS A 213 -21.56 21.27 -4.56
CA LYS A 213 -20.52 21.73 -3.63
C LYS A 213 -20.50 20.95 -2.31
N ASP A 214 -21.62 20.41 -1.89
CA ASP A 214 -21.82 19.61 -0.66
C ASP A 214 -21.64 18.11 -0.93
N TYR A 215 -20.51 17.73 -1.52
CA TYR A 215 -20.21 16.34 -1.90
C TYR A 215 -18.91 15.84 -1.24
N PRO A 216 -18.96 15.37 0.02
CA PRO A 216 -17.77 14.99 0.79
C PRO A 216 -16.96 13.87 0.15
N GLU A 217 -17.60 12.91 -0.55
CA GLU A 217 -16.89 11.83 -1.25
C GLU A 217 -16.02 12.37 -2.38
N ALA A 218 -16.50 13.35 -3.14
CA ALA A 218 -15.73 13.94 -4.24
C ALA A 218 -14.52 14.75 -3.72
N TYR A 219 -14.66 15.47 -2.60
CA TYR A 219 -13.53 16.11 -1.94
C TYR A 219 -12.52 15.08 -1.45
N ASN A 220 -12.96 14.03 -0.74
CA ASN A 220 -12.07 12.97 -0.29
C ASN A 220 -11.33 12.31 -1.46
N ASN A 221 -12.00 12.00 -2.55
CA ASN A 221 -11.42 11.35 -3.73
C ASN A 221 -10.44 12.28 -4.47
N ARG A 222 -10.75 13.59 -4.56
CA ARG A 222 -9.82 14.58 -5.10
C ARG A 222 -8.60 14.75 -4.22
N GLY A 223 -8.77 14.72 -2.89
CA GLY A 223 -7.69 14.71 -1.91
C GLY A 223 -6.75 13.50 -2.08
N ILE A 224 -7.31 12.31 -2.32
CA ILE A 224 -6.51 11.10 -2.64
C ILE A 224 -5.67 11.33 -3.90
N THR A 225 -6.25 11.95 -4.93
CA THR A 225 -5.52 12.27 -6.17
C THR A 225 -4.40 13.29 -5.93
N PHE A 226 -4.65 14.35 -5.14
CA PHE A 226 -3.61 15.31 -4.74
C PHE A 226 -2.48 14.63 -3.97
N LYS A 227 -2.81 13.75 -3.03
CA LYS A 227 -1.81 12.97 -2.28
C LYS A 227 -0.95 12.12 -3.21
N SER A 228 -1.56 11.43 -4.20
CA SER A 228 -0.83 10.63 -5.19
C SER A 228 0.12 11.46 -6.07
N LEU A 229 -0.18 12.75 -6.24
CA LEU A 229 0.67 13.73 -6.93
C LEU A 229 1.69 14.42 -6.01
N GLY A 230 1.81 14.02 -4.76
CA GLY A 230 2.69 14.65 -3.76
C GLY A 230 2.25 16.04 -3.29
N LYS A 231 1.01 16.47 -3.62
CA LYS A 231 0.46 17.80 -3.27
C LYS A 231 -0.29 17.70 -1.94
N TYR A 232 0.45 17.46 -0.86
CA TYR A 232 -0.12 17.10 0.43
C TYR A 232 -0.96 18.21 1.07
N GLU A 233 -0.57 19.48 0.96
CA GLU A 233 -1.32 20.62 1.49
C GLU A 233 -2.68 20.77 0.79
N MET A 234 -2.74 20.51 -0.53
CA MET A 234 -3.99 20.54 -1.28
C MET A 234 -4.88 19.36 -0.90
N ALA A 235 -4.28 18.19 -0.68
CA ALA A 235 -4.99 17.02 -0.18
C ALA A 235 -5.63 17.28 1.19
N LEU A 236 -4.88 17.90 2.13
CA LEU A 236 -5.40 18.24 3.46
C LEU A 236 -6.58 19.19 3.39
N ARG A 237 -6.53 20.25 2.57
CA ARG A 237 -7.66 21.16 2.39
C ARG A 237 -8.94 20.45 1.92
N ASP A 238 -8.79 19.50 1.02
CA ASP A 238 -9.92 18.73 0.52
C ASP A 238 -10.45 17.76 1.59
N TYR A 239 -9.58 17.06 2.34
CA TYR A 239 -10.00 16.21 3.45
C TYR A 239 -10.68 17.03 4.56
N ASP A 240 -10.14 18.20 4.91
CA ASP A 240 -10.75 19.09 5.91
C ASP A 240 -12.14 19.57 5.44
N THR A 241 -12.30 19.87 4.15
CA THR A 241 -13.61 20.22 3.58
C THR A 241 -14.58 19.04 3.62
N ALA A 242 -14.12 17.84 3.26
CA ALA A 242 -14.94 16.61 3.34
C ALA A 242 -15.41 16.36 4.78
N LEU A 243 -14.52 16.55 5.76
CA LEU A 243 -14.81 16.38 7.18
C LEU A 243 -15.67 17.49 7.78
N ALA A 244 -15.58 18.71 7.26
CA ALA A 244 -16.50 19.79 7.62
C ALA A 244 -17.94 19.50 7.15
N LEU A 245 -18.08 18.90 5.95
CA LEU A 245 -19.38 18.47 5.42
C LEU A 245 -19.90 17.20 6.09
N ARG A 246 -19.02 16.27 6.43
CA ARG A 246 -19.35 15.00 7.10
C ARG A 246 -18.33 14.67 8.18
N PRO A 247 -18.53 15.14 9.44
CA PRO A 247 -17.61 14.88 10.54
C PRO A 247 -17.42 13.40 10.89
N ALA A 248 -18.43 12.56 10.65
CA ALA A 248 -18.40 11.11 10.84
C ALA A 248 -18.03 10.39 9.53
N TYR A 249 -16.80 10.66 9.01
CA TYR A 249 -16.28 10.05 7.80
C TYR A 249 -14.91 9.38 8.08
N PRO A 250 -14.89 8.10 8.53
CA PRO A 250 -13.67 7.41 8.96
C PRO A 250 -12.60 7.36 7.88
N GLU A 251 -12.99 7.13 6.61
CA GLU A 251 -12.05 7.04 5.50
C GLU A 251 -11.35 8.38 5.23
N ALA A 252 -12.05 9.50 5.35
CA ALA A 252 -11.46 10.83 5.18
C ALA A 252 -10.50 11.16 6.33
N HIS A 253 -10.83 10.80 7.59
CA HIS A 253 -9.91 10.92 8.71
C HIS A 253 -8.64 10.07 8.51
N ASN A 254 -8.76 8.82 8.05
CA ASN A 254 -7.61 7.97 7.75
C ASN A 254 -6.76 8.55 6.60
N ASN A 255 -7.38 9.05 5.55
CA ASN A 255 -6.67 9.66 4.42
C ASN A 255 -5.94 10.94 4.81
N ARG A 256 -6.57 11.77 5.67
CA ARG A 256 -5.98 12.97 6.26
C ARG A 256 -4.73 12.60 7.09
N GLY A 257 -4.85 11.57 7.95
CA GLY A 257 -3.73 11.05 8.73
C GLY A 257 -2.55 10.61 7.86
N ASN A 258 -2.82 9.93 6.76
CA ASN A 258 -1.80 9.52 5.81
C ASN A 258 -1.10 10.72 5.14
N ALA A 259 -1.83 11.77 4.76
CA ALA A 259 -1.23 12.98 4.19
C ALA A 259 -0.35 13.70 5.22
N LEU A 260 -0.81 13.83 6.46
CA LEU A 260 -0.05 14.42 7.57
C LEU A 260 1.23 13.63 7.89
N LYS A 261 1.16 12.31 7.85
CA LYS A 261 2.33 11.43 8.03
C LYS A 261 3.41 11.72 6.96
N GLU A 262 3.02 11.83 5.68
CA GLU A 262 3.97 12.17 4.60
C GLU A 262 4.60 13.56 4.79
N MET A 263 3.88 14.49 5.43
CA MET A 263 4.38 15.83 5.79
C MET A 263 5.17 15.84 7.10
N ARG A 264 5.40 14.71 7.74
CA ARG A 264 6.06 14.56 9.05
C ARG A 264 5.32 15.28 10.21
N ARG A 265 4.03 15.56 10.06
CA ARG A 265 3.14 16.12 11.09
C ARG A 265 2.53 14.96 11.91
N LEU A 266 3.41 14.25 12.63
CA LEU A 266 3.11 12.92 13.18
C LEU A 266 2.03 12.95 14.27
N GLU A 267 2.02 13.95 15.14
CA GLU A 267 1.01 14.09 16.21
C GLU A 267 -0.39 14.33 15.65
N GLU A 268 -0.50 15.16 14.62
CA GLU A 268 -1.78 15.41 13.95
C GLU A 268 -2.26 14.20 13.15
N ALA A 269 -1.32 13.43 12.60
CA ALA A 269 -1.62 12.16 11.97
C ALA A 269 -2.22 11.17 12.96
N LEU A 270 -1.64 11.03 14.16
CA LEU A 270 -2.18 10.18 15.24
C LEU A 270 -3.61 10.57 15.60
N GLN A 271 -3.88 11.87 15.82
CA GLN A 271 -5.24 12.36 16.13
C GLN A 271 -6.24 11.98 15.03
N SER A 272 -5.82 12.08 13.75
CA SER A 272 -6.67 11.72 12.62
C SER A 272 -6.97 10.23 12.60
N PHE A 273 -5.99 9.36 12.83
CA PHE A 273 -6.20 7.90 12.91
C PHE A 273 -7.04 7.51 14.13
N GLU A 274 -6.85 8.14 15.28
CA GLU A 274 -7.65 7.93 16.49
C GLU A 274 -9.11 8.25 16.22
N ARG A 275 -9.38 9.36 15.51
CA ARG A 275 -10.75 9.71 15.13
C ARG A 275 -11.36 8.72 14.15
N ALA A 276 -10.59 8.25 13.17
CA ALA A 276 -11.03 7.19 12.25
C ALA A 276 -11.42 5.90 12.98
N ILE A 277 -10.58 5.46 13.93
CA ILE A 277 -10.81 4.27 14.76
C ILE A 277 -12.02 4.45 15.69
N ALA A 278 -12.17 5.63 16.30
CA ALA A 278 -13.32 5.91 17.16
C ALA A 278 -14.65 5.84 16.41
N LEU A 279 -14.66 6.27 15.13
CA LEU A 279 -15.84 6.20 14.26
C LEU A 279 -16.08 4.78 13.70
N LYS A 280 -15.01 4.03 13.46
CA LYS A 280 -15.06 2.68 12.88
C LYS A 280 -14.05 1.77 13.61
N PRO A 281 -14.47 1.11 14.73
CA PRO A 281 -13.59 0.30 15.57
C PRO A 281 -13.02 -0.98 14.91
N ASP A 282 -13.55 -1.37 13.75
CA ASP A 282 -13.11 -2.50 12.94
C ASP A 282 -12.26 -2.07 11.72
N TYR A 283 -11.70 -0.85 11.75
CA TYR A 283 -10.93 -0.30 10.62
C TYR A 283 -9.46 -0.73 10.68
N ALA A 284 -9.15 -1.93 10.15
CA ALA A 284 -7.82 -2.53 10.19
C ALA A 284 -6.72 -1.62 9.60
N GLU A 285 -7.00 -0.91 8.49
CA GLU A 285 -6.05 0.00 7.84
C GLU A 285 -5.68 1.19 8.73
N ALA A 286 -6.64 1.74 9.49
CA ALA A 286 -6.36 2.85 10.40
C ALA A 286 -5.48 2.43 11.59
N TYR A 287 -5.68 1.21 12.10
CA TYR A 287 -4.77 0.63 13.11
C TYR A 287 -3.37 0.44 12.55
N ASN A 288 -3.22 -0.16 11.36
CA ASN A 288 -1.91 -0.32 10.73
C ASN A 288 -1.22 1.03 10.53
N ASN A 289 -1.92 2.03 10.00
CA ASN A 289 -1.36 3.36 9.73
C ASN A 289 -0.96 4.09 11.02
N ARG A 290 -1.77 3.98 12.10
CA ARG A 290 -1.40 4.51 13.42
C ARG A 290 -0.18 3.79 13.97
N GLY A 291 -0.08 2.47 13.78
CA GLY A 291 1.09 1.68 14.13
C GLY A 291 2.37 2.16 13.42
N VAL A 292 2.29 2.49 12.13
CA VAL A 292 3.42 3.05 11.37
C VAL A 292 3.89 4.37 11.98
N VAL A 293 2.98 5.28 12.34
CA VAL A 293 3.35 6.56 12.96
C VAL A 293 3.94 6.33 14.36
N ARG A 294 3.40 5.39 15.16
CA ARG A 294 3.97 5.03 16.47
C ARG A 294 5.39 4.48 16.32
N ALA A 295 5.63 3.63 15.31
CA ALA A 295 6.98 3.12 15.00
C ALA A 295 7.92 4.26 14.57
N ASP A 296 7.45 5.20 13.73
CA ASP A 296 8.21 6.39 13.34
C ASP A 296 8.60 7.27 14.53
N LEU A 297 7.80 7.28 15.58
CA LEU A 297 8.08 7.94 16.86
C LEU A 297 8.90 7.09 17.84
N ARG A 298 9.37 5.91 17.44
CA ARG A 298 10.04 4.90 18.28
C ARG A 298 9.20 4.42 19.49
N GLN A 299 7.89 4.54 19.39
CA GLN A 299 6.93 3.95 20.32
C GLN A 299 6.61 2.51 19.85
N THR A 300 7.66 1.67 19.89
CA THR A 300 7.68 0.39 19.18
C THR A 300 6.69 -0.63 19.77
N GLU A 301 6.48 -0.64 21.08
CA GLU A 301 5.51 -1.53 21.73
C GLU A 301 4.08 -1.13 21.40
N GLU A 302 3.77 0.16 21.40
CA GLU A 302 2.46 0.66 20.97
C GLU A 302 2.21 0.39 19.48
N ALA A 303 3.27 0.45 18.66
CA ALA A 303 3.17 0.09 17.25
C ALA A 303 2.79 -1.40 17.09
N ILE A 304 3.47 -2.31 17.81
CA ILE A 304 3.15 -3.75 17.82
C ILE A 304 1.69 -3.98 18.21
N HIS A 305 1.22 -3.34 19.30
CA HIS A 305 -0.18 -3.47 19.71
C HIS A 305 -1.18 -3.03 18.62
N ASN A 306 -0.86 -1.97 17.89
CA ASN A 306 -1.69 -1.51 16.76
C ASN A 306 -1.69 -2.51 15.61
N TYR A 307 -0.54 -3.09 15.26
CA TYR A 307 -0.46 -4.14 14.23
C TYR A 307 -1.18 -5.41 14.64
N ASP A 308 -1.08 -5.82 15.92
CA ASP A 308 -1.82 -6.98 16.45
C ASP A 308 -3.33 -6.77 16.30
N ARG A 309 -3.82 -5.55 16.58
CA ARG A 309 -5.22 -5.22 16.39
C ARG A 309 -5.62 -5.24 14.91
N ALA A 310 -4.80 -4.70 14.02
CA ALA A 310 -5.02 -4.74 12.57
C ALA A 310 -5.08 -6.19 12.04
N ILE A 311 -4.17 -7.05 12.51
CA ILE A 311 -4.11 -8.48 12.16
C ILE A 311 -5.32 -9.24 12.71
N ALA A 312 -5.75 -8.95 13.94
CA ALA A 312 -6.94 -9.58 14.52
C ALA A 312 -8.21 -9.26 13.72
N LEU A 313 -8.31 -8.04 13.16
CA LEU A 313 -9.42 -7.61 12.30
C LEU A 313 -9.30 -8.17 10.88
N LYS A 314 -8.08 -8.31 10.36
CA LYS A 314 -7.80 -8.80 9.01
C LYS A 314 -6.59 -9.75 9.05
N PRO A 315 -6.80 -11.06 9.26
CA PRO A 315 -5.72 -12.04 9.48
C PRO A 315 -4.72 -12.19 8.33
N ASP A 316 -5.10 -11.84 7.12
CA ASP A 316 -4.25 -11.87 5.91
C ASP A 316 -3.65 -10.51 5.55
N TYR A 317 -3.63 -9.55 6.48
CA TYR A 317 -3.09 -8.21 6.23
C TYR A 317 -1.57 -8.20 6.20
N ALA A 318 -1.02 -8.50 5.02
CA ALA A 318 0.42 -8.71 4.82
C ALA A 318 1.29 -7.54 5.28
N GLU A 319 0.84 -6.28 5.06
CA GLU A 319 1.57 -5.10 5.50
C GLU A 319 1.68 -5.02 7.02
N ALA A 320 0.59 -5.28 7.76
CA ALA A 320 0.59 -5.24 9.21
C ALA A 320 1.50 -6.35 9.81
N HIS A 321 1.45 -7.57 9.27
CA HIS A 321 2.37 -8.64 9.66
C HIS A 321 3.83 -8.26 9.44
N PHE A 322 4.15 -7.70 8.28
CA PHE A 322 5.51 -7.28 7.96
C PHE A 322 5.98 -6.12 8.85
N ASN A 323 5.16 -5.09 9.05
CA ASN A 323 5.50 -3.95 9.90
C ASN A 323 5.71 -4.38 11.37
N ARG A 324 4.87 -5.28 11.89
CA ARG A 324 5.04 -5.87 13.22
C ARG A 324 6.36 -6.62 13.33
N ALA A 325 6.71 -7.40 12.30
CA ALA A 325 7.98 -8.13 12.26
C ALA A 325 9.19 -7.20 12.32
N LEU A 326 9.16 -6.07 11.59
CA LEU A 326 10.23 -5.08 11.66
C LEU A 326 10.39 -4.52 13.08
N CYS A 327 9.30 -4.27 13.79
CA CYS A 327 9.33 -3.84 15.19
C CYS A 327 9.94 -4.91 16.12
N HIS A 328 9.57 -6.18 15.96
CA HIS A 328 10.19 -7.26 16.73
C HIS A 328 11.69 -7.39 16.45
N LEU A 329 12.09 -7.33 15.18
CA LEU A 329 13.51 -7.37 14.80
C LEU A 329 14.28 -6.16 15.38
N GLN A 330 13.68 -4.97 15.35
CA GLN A 330 14.27 -3.76 15.91
C GLN A 330 14.47 -3.84 17.43
N LEU A 331 13.59 -4.56 18.14
CA LEU A 331 13.70 -4.86 19.56
C LEU A 331 14.63 -6.06 19.88
N GLY A 332 15.19 -6.71 18.85
CA GLY A 332 15.99 -7.93 19.04
C GLY A 332 15.18 -9.19 19.31
N ARG A 333 13.85 -9.14 19.17
CA ARG A 333 12.95 -10.29 19.32
C ARG A 333 12.88 -11.09 18.03
N PHE A 334 13.98 -11.77 17.73
CA PHE A 334 14.19 -12.42 16.43
C PHE A 334 13.28 -13.63 16.20
N ALA A 335 12.93 -14.35 17.25
CA ALA A 335 12.03 -15.50 17.17
C ALA A 335 10.64 -15.12 16.64
N GLU A 336 10.14 -13.95 17.07
CA GLU A 336 8.87 -13.38 16.63
C GLU A 336 9.02 -12.65 15.29
N GLY A 337 10.17 -12.03 15.05
CA GLY A 337 10.42 -11.19 13.90
C GLY A 337 10.57 -11.97 12.61
N TRP A 338 11.41 -13.02 12.57
CA TRP A 338 11.71 -13.73 11.31
C TRP A 338 10.48 -14.35 10.63
N PRO A 339 9.57 -15.06 11.35
CA PRO A 339 8.37 -15.60 10.71
C PRO A 339 7.48 -14.53 10.09
N GLY A 340 7.34 -13.39 10.79
CA GLY A 340 6.58 -12.26 10.29
C GLY A 340 7.26 -11.54 9.11
N TYR A 341 8.59 -11.55 9.04
CA TYR A 341 9.35 -10.96 7.93
C TYR A 341 9.10 -11.65 6.58
N GLU A 342 8.68 -12.94 6.59
CA GLU A 342 8.31 -13.68 5.38
C GLU A 342 7.04 -13.13 4.72
N TRP A 343 6.22 -12.35 5.41
CA TRP A 343 5.08 -11.67 4.80
C TRP A 343 5.48 -10.59 3.78
N ARG A 344 6.78 -10.24 3.69
CA ARG A 344 7.29 -9.34 2.64
C ARG A 344 6.92 -9.81 1.23
N TRP A 345 6.80 -11.11 1.01
CA TRP A 345 6.44 -11.70 -0.29
C TRP A 345 4.98 -11.47 -0.68
N ARG A 346 4.12 -11.21 0.32
CA ARG A 346 2.69 -10.92 0.13
C ARG A 346 2.38 -9.44 0.24
N ASN A 347 3.35 -8.60 0.62
CA ASN A 347 3.16 -7.17 0.79
C ASN A 347 3.28 -6.45 -0.57
N PRO A 348 2.17 -5.95 -1.17
CA PRO A 348 2.19 -5.33 -2.49
C PRO A 348 3.00 -4.02 -2.52
N ASN A 349 3.19 -3.37 -1.36
CA ASN A 349 3.93 -2.12 -1.27
C ASN A 349 5.43 -2.30 -1.47
N LEU A 350 5.97 -3.50 -1.27
CA LEU A 350 7.40 -3.80 -1.45
C LEU A 350 7.75 -4.13 -2.90
N ARG A 351 6.77 -4.41 -3.75
CA ARG A 351 6.94 -4.79 -5.17
C ARG A 351 7.97 -5.90 -5.38
N LEU A 352 8.14 -6.77 -4.38
CA LEU A 352 9.01 -7.93 -4.49
C LEU A 352 8.31 -8.97 -5.36
N SER A 353 8.99 -9.42 -6.41
CA SER A 353 8.53 -10.55 -7.20
C SER A 353 9.19 -11.82 -6.65
N ALA A 354 8.39 -12.69 -6.06
CA ALA A 354 8.88 -14.03 -5.76
C ALA A 354 9.35 -14.67 -7.07
N ARG A 355 10.60 -15.08 -7.11
CA ARG A 355 11.16 -15.76 -8.28
C ARG A 355 10.42 -17.08 -8.48
N LYS A 356 9.95 -17.33 -9.71
CA LYS A 356 9.32 -18.61 -10.08
C LYS A 356 10.42 -19.66 -10.25
N LEU A 357 10.83 -20.25 -9.15
CA LEU A 357 11.73 -21.40 -9.14
C LEU A 357 10.90 -22.70 -9.03
N PRO A 358 11.43 -23.84 -9.52
CA PRO A 358 10.65 -25.10 -9.61
C PRO A 358 10.37 -25.73 -8.23
N LEU A 359 11.07 -25.29 -7.18
CA LEU A 359 10.98 -25.81 -5.83
C LEU A 359 10.52 -24.72 -4.86
N PRO A 360 9.86 -25.07 -3.73
CA PRO A 360 9.57 -24.11 -2.68
C PRO A 360 10.87 -23.67 -1.95
N PRO A 361 10.90 -22.45 -1.37
CA PRO A 361 12.05 -21.99 -0.62
C PRO A 361 12.28 -22.82 0.65
N TRP A 362 13.52 -23.20 0.91
CA TRP A 362 13.93 -23.84 2.15
C TRP A 362 13.87 -22.87 3.33
N ARG A 363 13.25 -23.30 4.42
CA ARG A 363 13.09 -22.52 5.66
C ARG A 363 13.67 -23.20 6.89
N GLY A 364 14.55 -24.17 6.70
CA GLY A 364 15.20 -24.90 7.79
C GLY A 364 14.66 -26.32 8.05
N GLU A 365 13.60 -26.75 7.34
CA GLU A 365 12.91 -28.02 7.61
C GLU A 365 13.69 -29.24 7.09
N ALA A 366 14.35 -29.10 5.93
CA ALA A 366 15.05 -30.18 5.28
C ALA A 366 16.53 -30.21 5.67
N ASP A 367 17.08 -31.42 5.81
CA ASP A 367 18.51 -31.62 5.97
C ASP A 367 19.28 -31.15 4.72
N LEU A 368 20.43 -30.52 4.92
CA LEU A 368 21.27 -29.99 3.87
C LEU A 368 22.37 -30.96 3.43
N ALA A 369 22.63 -32.03 4.20
CA ALA A 369 23.73 -32.95 3.93
C ALA A 369 23.64 -33.55 2.52
N GLY A 370 24.68 -33.34 1.70
CA GLY A 370 24.78 -33.83 0.34
C GLY A 370 23.85 -33.16 -0.68
N ARG A 371 23.14 -32.12 -0.31
CA ARG A 371 22.23 -31.38 -1.20
C ARG A 371 22.83 -30.10 -1.74
N THR A 372 22.45 -29.73 -2.95
CA THR A 372 22.81 -28.44 -3.55
C THR A 372 21.78 -27.38 -3.14
N LEU A 373 22.23 -26.36 -2.41
CA LEU A 373 21.41 -25.22 -1.98
C LEU A 373 21.75 -23.98 -2.81
N LEU A 374 20.75 -23.46 -3.56
CA LEU A 374 20.84 -22.18 -4.25
C LEU A 374 20.49 -21.04 -3.28
N LEU A 375 21.44 -20.16 -3.02
CA LEU A 375 21.22 -18.88 -2.33
C LEU A 375 21.07 -17.75 -3.34
N HIS A 376 20.09 -16.89 -3.18
CA HIS A 376 19.85 -15.79 -4.13
C HIS A 376 19.38 -14.51 -3.43
N GLY A 377 19.78 -13.35 -3.96
CA GLY A 377 19.36 -12.05 -3.46
C GLY A 377 17.97 -11.64 -4.00
N GLU A 378 17.19 -11.00 -3.14
CA GLU A 378 15.85 -10.48 -3.48
C GLU A 378 15.68 -8.99 -3.21
N GLN A 379 16.61 -8.35 -2.48
CA GLN A 379 16.57 -6.94 -2.11
C GLN A 379 17.89 -6.22 -2.49
N GLY A 380 18.33 -5.28 -1.67
CA GLY A 380 19.48 -4.43 -1.95
C GLY A 380 20.84 -5.12 -1.88
N LEU A 381 21.86 -4.47 -2.43
CA LEU A 381 23.24 -4.97 -2.40
C LEU A 381 23.80 -5.09 -0.97
N GLY A 382 23.39 -4.18 -0.07
CA GLY A 382 23.76 -4.25 1.34
C GLY A 382 23.23 -5.52 2.04
N ASP A 383 22.02 -5.95 1.66
CA ASP A 383 21.42 -7.19 2.15
C ASP A 383 22.21 -8.40 1.68
N ALA A 384 22.60 -8.42 0.41
CA ALA A 384 23.42 -9.50 -0.14
C ALA A 384 24.80 -9.57 0.54
N ILE A 385 25.44 -8.42 0.77
CA ILE A 385 26.70 -8.34 1.53
C ILE A 385 26.51 -8.86 2.96
N GLN A 386 25.44 -8.46 3.64
CA GLN A 386 25.21 -8.89 5.02
C GLN A 386 24.93 -10.38 5.13
N PHE A 387 24.02 -10.92 4.30
CA PHE A 387 23.48 -12.26 4.49
C PHE A 387 24.23 -13.35 3.72
N CYS A 388 25.19 -13.02 2.83
CA CYS A 388 26.08 -14.01 2.23
C CYS A 388 26.92 -14.77 3.28
N ARG A 389 27.12 -14.20 4.48
CA ARG A 389 27.79 -14.86 5.61
C ARG A 389 27.17 -16.19 6.03
N TYR A 390 25.89 -16.42 5.72
CA TYR A 390 25.19 -17.67 6.01
C TYR A 390 25.61 -18.82 5.09
N ALA A 391 26.28 -18.55 3.96
CA ALA A 391 26.81 -19.60 3.07
C ALA A 391 27.70 -20.59 3.83
N ARG A 392 28.58 -20.07 4.69
CA ARG A 392 29.44 -20.90 5.56
C ARG A 392 28.64 -21.79 6.50
N LEU A 393 27.54 -21.32 7.05
CA LEU A 393 26.69 -22.12 7.93
C LEU A 393 25.94 -23.21 7.14
N ALA A 394 25.57 -22.95 5.90
CA ALA A 394 24.95 -23.94 5.03
C ALA A 394 25.98 -25.02 4.64
N ALA A 395 27.17 -24.63 4.26
CA ALA A 395 28.27 -25.54 3.98
C ALA A 395 28.66 -26.41 5.20
N ALA A 396 28.70 -25.82 6.40
CA ALA A 396 28.94 -26.54 7.65
C ALA A 396 27.86 -27.59 7.98
N ARG A 397 26.63 -27.45 7.42
CA ARG A 397 25.58 -28.48 7.47
C ARG A 397 25.65 -29.48 6.31
N GLY A 398 26.72 -29.47 5.51
CA GLY A 398 26.97 -30.42 4.42
C GLY A 398 26.30 -30.04 3.10
N ALA A 399 25.80 -28.82 2.94
CA ALA A 399 25.31 -28.34 1.66
C ALA A 399 26.44 -28.08 0.66
N ARG A 400 26.20 -28.39 -0.61
CA ARG A 400 26.90 -27.75 -1.72
C ARG A 400 26.19 -26.42 -2.01
N VAL A 401 26.89 -25.31 -1.79
CA VAL A 401 26.30 -23.98 -1.88
C VAL A 401 26.55 -23.35 -3.25
N VAL A 402 25.49 -23.02 -3.95
CA VAL A 402 25.50 -22.17 -5.15
C VAL A 402 24.97 -20.78 -4.74
N LEU A 403 25.79 -19.75 -4.95
CA LEU A 403 25.39 -18.37 -4.67
C LEU A 403 25.16 -17.61 -5.97
N GLU A 404 23.92 -17.12 -6.18
CA GLU A 404 23.63 -16.19 -7.26
C GLU A 404 23.91 -14.75 -6.78
N ALA A 405 24.90 -14.11 -7.39
CA ALA A 405 25.33 -12.77 -7.07
C ALA A 405 24.83 -11.74 -8.10
N ASP A 406 24.54 -10.52 -7.62
CA ASP A 406 24.37 -9.37 -8.51
C ASP A 406 25.70 -9.08 -9.24
N PRO A 407 25.70 -8.67 -10.53
CA PRO A 407 26.92 -8.34 -11.27
C PRO A 407 27.85 -7.38 -10.51
N ALA A 408 27.30 -6.41 -9.77
CA ALA A 408 28.10 -5.45 -8.99
C ALA A 408 28.83 -6.09 -7.79
N LEU A 409 28.42 -7.28 -7.34
CA LEU A 409 29.01 -8.01 -6.22
C LEU A 409 29.82 -9.25 -6.66
N ALA A 410 29.71 -9.65 -7.93
CA ALA A 410 30.27 -10.93 -8.40
C ALA A 410 31.77 -11.07 -8.10
N ARG A 411 32.58 -10.07 -8.42
CA ARG A 411 34.02 -10.08 -8.17
C ARG A 411 34.33 -10.10 -6.66
N LEU A 412 33.57 -9.34 -5.86
CA LEU A 412 33.73 -9.31 -4.40
C LEU A 412 33.46 -10.67 -3.74
N LEU A 413 32.42 -11.37 -4.24
CA LEU A 413 31.97 -12.64 -3.64
C LEU A 413 32.64 -13.87 -4.23
N THR A 414 33.53 -13.69 -5.23
CA THR A 414 34.35 -14.77 -5.76
C THR A 414 35.29 -15.29 -4.66
N GLY A 415 35.21 -16.60 -4.40
CA GLY A 415 36.01 -17.25 -3.35
C GLY A 415 35.46 -17.04 -1.93
N LEU A 416 34.23 -16.63 -1.78
CA LEU A 416 33.56 -16.53 -0.47
C LEU A 416 33.54 -17.91 0.21
N ASP A 417 34.00 -17.96 1.46
CA ASP A 417 34.05 -19.19 2.26
C ASP A 417 32.67 -19.83 2.40
N GLY A 418 32.57 -21.12 2.11
CA GLY A 418 31.33 -21.88 2.11
C GLY A 418 30.53 -21.79 0.82
N VAL A 419 31.04 -21.16 -0.24
CA VAL A 419 30.40 -21.12 -1.58
C VAL A 419 31.20 -22.03 -2.53
N ASP A 420 30.55 -23.08 -3.05
CA ASP A 420 31.16 -23.99 -4.01
C ASP A 420 31.12 -23.46 -5.43
N GLN A 421 30.04 -22.70 -5.76
CA GLN A 421 29.86 -22.12 -7.08
C GLN A 421 29.19 -20.76 -6.99
N LEU A 422 29.79 -19.76 -7.61
CA LEU A 422 29.20 -18.45 -7.84
C LEU A 422 28.56 -18.42 -9.23
N VAL A 423 27.37 -17.87 -9.34
CA VAL A 423 26.64 -17.63 -10.61
C VAL A 423 26.24 -16.17 -10.65
N VAL A 424 26.50 -15.49 -11.76
CA VAL A 424 26.08 -14.09 -11.90
C VAL A 424 24.59 -14.04 -12.28
N ARG A 425 23.86 -13.13 -11.67
CA ARG A 425 22.43 -12.96 -11.97
C ARG A 425 22.20 -12.71 -13.45
N GLY A 426 21.37 -13.54 -14.05
CA GLY A 426 21.07 -13.54 -15.50
C GLY A 426 21.73 -14.69 -16.25
N GLU A 427 22.72 -15.37 -15.68
CA GLU A 427 23.29 -16.60 -16.22
C GLU A 427 22.39 -17.82 -15.93
N ALA A 428 22.66 -18.92 -16.63
CA ALA A 428 21.97 -20.19 -16.42
C ALA A 428 22.31 -20.78 -15.04
N LEU A 429 21.29 -21.09 -14.25
CA LEU A 429 21.48 -21.75 -12.96
C LEU A 429 21.85 -23.21 -13.15
N PRO A 430 22.81 -23.76 -12.37
CA PRO A 430 23.04 -25.19 -12.29
C PRO A 430 21.83 -25.90 -11.66
N ALA A 431 21.83 -27.22 -11.70
CA ALA A 431 20.85 -28.01 -10.96
C ALA A 431 21.01 -27.79 -9.45
N PHE A 432 19.90 -27.68 -8.74
CA PHE A 432 19.86 -27.53 -7.29
C PHE A 432 18.69 -28.32 -6.69
N ASP A 433 18.83 -28.73 -5.44
CA ASP A 433 17.83 -29.50 -4.71
C ASP A 433 16.92 -28.61 -3.86
N LEU A 434 17.47 -27.50 -3.39
CA LEU A 434 16.82 -26.52 -2.51
C LEU A 434 17.22 -25.11 -2.91
N HIS A 435 16.39 -24.12 -2.58
CA HIS A 435 16.80 -22.74 -2.69
C HIS A 435 16.36 -21.93 -1.47
N CYS A 436 17.06 -20.84 -1.18
CA CYS A 436 16.69 -19.92 -0.12
C CYS A 436 17.05 -18.48 -0.51
N PRO A 437 16.10 -17.54 -0.40
CA PRO A 437 16.40 -16.11 -0.46
C PRO A 437 17.34 -15.75 0.70
N LEU A 438 18.30 -14.87 0.47
CA LEU A 438 19.29 -14.50 1.47
C LEU A 438 18.68 -13.97 2.77
N LEU A 439 17.62 -13.15 2.69
CA LEU A 439 16.96 -12.61 3.88
C LEU A 439 15.99 -13.61 4.57
N SER A 440 15.81 -14.81 4.03
CA SER A 440 15.09 -15.90 4.71
C SER A 440 16.05 -16.82 5.49
N LEU A 441 17.36 -16.69 5.29
CA LEU A 441 18.37 -17.51 5.99
C LEU A 441 18.31 -17.35 7.52
N PRO A 442 18.14 -16.15 8.09
CA PRO A 442 18.01 -16.04 9.55
C PRO A 442 16.84 -16.86 10.12
N LEU A 443 15.70 -16.92 9.42
CA LEU A 443 14.59 -17.81 9.79
C LEU A 443 15.00 -19.28 9.68
N ALA A 444 15.57 -19.68 8.54
CA ALA A 444 15.96 -21.06 8.25
C ALA A 444 17.01 -21.60 9.22
N PHE A 445 17.87 -20.74 9.74
CA PHE A 445 18.89 -21.10 10.74
C PHE A 445 18.44 -20.85 12.19
N GLY A 446 17.23 -20.33 12.43
CA GLY A 446 16.74 -20.02 13.76
C GLY A 446 17.59 -18.98 14.48
N THR A 447 18.06 -17.95 13.75
CA THR A 447 18.98 -16.93 14.28
C THR A 447 18.34 -16.13 15.41
N THR A 448 19.02 -16.10 16.56
CA THR A 448 18.74 -15.22 17.71
C THR A 448 19.86 -14.19 17.86
N LEU A 449 19.75 -13.25 18.79
CA LEU A 449 20.82 -12.29 19.06
C LEU A 449 22.15 -12.98 19.40
N ASP A 450 22.11 -14.09 20.14
CA ASP A 450 23.28 -14.83 20.59
C ASP A 450 23.89 -15.73 19.51
N THR A 451 23.11 -16.05 18.47
CA THR A 451 23.53 -16.95 17.39
C THR A 451 23.76 -16.25 16.06
N ILE A 452 23.76 -14.91 16.06
CA ILE A 452 24.17 -14.13 14.89
C ILE A 452 25.59 -14.56 14.47
N PRO A 453 25.83 -14.92 13.18
CA PRO A 453 27.17 -15.28 12.72
C PRO A 453 28.07 -14.04 12.58
N ALA A 454 28.42 -13.42 13.72
CA ALA A 454 29.15 -12.16 13.82
C ALA A 454 30.66 -12.37 13.85
N ALA A 455 31.23 -13.00 12.82
CA ALA A 455 32.67 -13.07 12.65
C ALA A 455 33.30 -11.67 12.50
N PRO A 456 34.54 -11.43 12.99
CA PRO A 456 35.23 -10.14 12.84
C PRO A 456 35.36 -9.69 11.38
N SER A 457 35.55 -10.64 10.46
CA SER A 457 35.45 -10.46 9.02
C SER A 457 35.00 -11.76 8.37
N TYR A 458 34.30 -11.65 7.25
CA TYR A 458 33.86 -12.78 6.42
C TYR A 458 33.97 -12.49 4.92
N LEU A 459 34.36 -11.28 4.55
CA LEU A 459 34.78 -10.89 3.21
C LEU A 459 36.25 -10.48 3.22
N ALA A 460 36.90 -10.62 2.08
CA ALA A 460 38.27 -10.16 1.86
C ALA A 460 38.34 -9.32 0.59
N ALA A 461 39.14 -8.25 0.61
CA ALA A 461 39.48 -7.52 -0.59
C ALA A 461 40.52 -8.28 -1.42
N ASP A 462 40.39 -8.26 -2.74
CA ASP A 462 41.37 -8.84 -3.66
C ASP A 462 42.74 -8.16 -3.47
N PRO A 463 43.78 -8.90 -3.11
CA PRO A 463 45.14 -8.33 -2.87
C PRO A 463 45.70 -7.58 -4.08
N ALA A 464 45.39 -8.03 -5.31
CA ALA A 464 45.86 -7.36 -6.52
C ALA A 464 45.18 -6.01 -6.71
N LEU A 465 43.89 -5.93 -6.41
CA LEU A 465 43.15 -4.63 -6.42
C LEU A 465 43.64 -3.72 -5.30
N VAL A 466 43.90 -4.25 -4.10
CA VAL A 466 44.44 -3.45 -2.99
C VAL A 466 45.80 -2.83 -3.39
N GLU A 467 46.68 -3.61 -4.03
CA GLU A 467 47.98 -3.10 -4.47
C GLU A 467 47.83 -2.06 -5.58
N ARG A 468 46.97 -2.31 -6.55
CA ARG A 468 46.63 -1.32 -7.61
C ARG A 468 46.16 0.01 -7.00
N TRP A 469 45.21 -0.05 -6.07
CA TRP A 469 44.68 1.13 -5.41
C TRP A 469 45.70 1.79 -4.49
N ARG A 470 46.56 1.04 -3.80
CA ARG A 470 47.68 1.58 -3.00
C ARG A 470 48.61 2.42 -3.88
N HIS A 471 48.97 1.90 -5.04
CA HIS A 471 49.81 2.60 -6.00
C HIS A 471 49.12 3.86 -6.54
N ARG A 472 47.84 3.77 -6.88
CA ARG A 472 47.03 4.89 -7.37
C ARG A 472 46.84 5.99 -6.31
N LEU A 473 46.71 5.62 -5.06
CA LEU A 473 46.58 6.58 -3.95
C LEU A 473 47.94 7.23 -3.58
N GLY A 474 49.04 6.53 -3.75
CA GLY A 474 50.33 6.99 -3.29
C GLY A 474 50.48 7.02 -1.76
N PRO A 475 51.55 7.66 -1.24
CA PRO A 475 51.76 7.79 0.19
C PRO A 475 50.65 8.64 0.82
N ALA A 476 50.20 8.27 2.01
CA ALA A 476 49.23 9.03 2.77
C ALA A 476 49.89 10.20 3.51
N ALA A 477 49.30 11.38 3.50
CA ALA A 477 49.76 12.51 4.29
C ALA A 477 49.31 12.41 5.77
N GLY A 478 48.36 11.54 6.07
CA GLY A 478 47.80 11.26 7.39
C GLY A 478 46.94 10.01 7.37
N PRO A 479 46.16 9.75 8.45
CA PRO A 479 45.22 8.64 8.45
C PRO A 479 44.22 8.74 7.32
N ARG A 480 43.95 7.61 6.62
CA ARG A 480 42.99 7.53 5.53
C ARG A 480 41.59 7.26 6.05
N ILE A 481 40.66 8.16 5.76
CA ILE A 481 39.28 8.07 6.19
C ILE A 481 38.38 7.89 4.96
N GLY A 482 37.80 6.70 4.81
CA GLY A 482 36.78 6.46 3.78
C GLY A 482 35.46 7.13 4.17
N VAL A 483 34.82 7.84 3.24
CA VAL A 483 33.59 8.58 3.54
C VAL A 483 32.47 8.27 2.57
N VAL A 484 31.24 8.13 3.13
CA VAL A 484 29.96 7.98 2.41
C VAL A 484 28.89 8.80 3.13
N TRP A 485 28.42 9.85 2.48
CA TRP A 485 27.44 10.77 3.09
C TRP A 485 26.02 10.63 2.54
N SER A 486 25.83 9.91 1.41
CA SER A 486 24.52 9.69 0.83
C SER A 486 24.36 8.28 0.27
N GLY A 487 23.12 7.79 0.28
CA GLY A 487 22.71 6.53 -0.31
C GLY A 487 22.06 6.68 -1.68
N ASN A 488 21.45 5.58 -2.17
CA ASN A 488 20.66 5.59 -3.41
C ASN A 488 19.41 6.47 -3.23
N GLY A 489 19.28 7.51 -4.05
CA GLY A 489 18.17 8.47 -4.01
C GLY A 489 16.78 7.86 -4.29
N ASN A 490 16.72 6.68 -4.92
CA ASN A 490 15.47 5.94 -5.13
C ASN A 490 15.00 5.16 -3.90
N HIS A 491 15.80 5.13 -2.84
CA HIS A 491 15.42 4.41 -1.62
C HIS A 491 14.38 5.21 -0.82
N ARG A 492 13.32 4.55 -0.35
CA ARG A 492 12.17 5.18 0.32
C ARG A 492 12.56 6.06 1.52
N ASN A 493 13.57 5.67 2.29
CA ASN A 493 14.05 6.39 3.47
C ASN A 493 15.29 7.26 3.17
N ASP A 494 15.58 7.53 1.92
CA ASP A 494 16.81 8.20 1.55
C ASP A 494 16.94 9.60 2.13
N LEU A 495 15.86 10.38 2.11
CA LEU A 495 15.81 11.72 2.69
C LEU A 495 16.09 11.76 4.20
N CYS A 496 15.83 10.66 4.92
CA CYS A 496 16.08 10.59 6.37
C CYS A 496 17.50 10.13 6.70
N ARG A 497 18.11 9.25 5.86
CA ARG A 497 19.41 8.63 6.15
C ARG A 497 20.60 9.30 5.48
N SER A 498 20.38 10.09 4.44
CA SER A 498 21.44 10.77 3.71
C SER A 498 21.67 12.17 4.25
N LEU A 499 22.94 12.59 4.27
CA LEU A 499 23.33 13.96 4.62
C LEU A 499 23.76 14.71 3.35
N PRO A 500 23.55 16.04 3.28
CA PRO A 500 24.21 16.84 2.28
C PRO A 500 25.73 16.91 2.59
N LEU A 501 26.56 16.91 1.57
CA LEU A 501 28.02 16.99 1.75
C LEU A 501 28.42 18.23 2.56
N ALA A 502 27.71 19.36 2.41
CA ALA A 502 27.96 20.57 3.16
C ALA A 502 27.94 20.37 4.68
N ALA A 503 27.03 19.53 5.18
CA ALA A 503 27.00 19.21 6.61
C ALA A 503 28.18 18.32 7.02
N PHE A 504 28.59 17.39 6.13
CA PHE A 504 29.70 16.46 6.37
C PHE A 504 31.08 17.12 6.23
N ALA A 505 31.20 18.13 5.37
CA ALA A 505 32.46 18.84 5.10
C ALA A 505 33.10 19.47 6.34
N GLY A 506 32.30 19.80 7.35
CA GLY A 506 32.79 20.28 8.64
C GLY A 506 33.67 19.28 9.42
N LEU A 507 33.59 17.98 9.10
CA LEU A 507 34.47 16.94 9.65
C LEU A 507 35.82 16.87 8.90
N MET A 508 35.91 17.42 7.69
CA MET A 508 37.08 17.29 6.84
C MET A 508 38.15 18.32 7.21
N SER A 509 39.30 17.84 7.64
CA SER A 509 40.45 18.68 7.93
C SER A 509 41.65 18.19 7.12
N ALA A 510 42.58 19.08 6.79
CA ALA A 510 43.81 18.76 6.04
C ALA A 510 44.73 17.77 6.75
N ARG A 511 44.42 17.41 7.99
CA ARG A 511 45.12 16.40 8.79
C ARG A 511 44.89 14.96 8.30
N PHE A 512 43.79 14.73 7.59
CA PHE A 512 43.34 13.42 7.14
C PHE A 512 43.32 13.33 5.61
N ASP A 513 43.56 12.13 5.07
CA ASP A 513 43.40 11.80 3.66
C ASP A 513 41.98 11.20 3.46
N PHE A 514 40.98 12.02 3.07
CA PHE A 514 39.59 11.59 2.89
C PHE A 514 39.40 10.97 1.51
N LEU A 515 38.88 9.74 1.48
CA LEU A 515 38.58 9.01 0.26
C LEU A 515 37.06 8.89 0.08
N CYS A 516 36.51 9.42 -0.98
CA CYS A 516 35.12 9.19 -1.36
C CYS A 516 34.94 7.73 -1.82
N LEU A 517 34.12 6.98 -1.10
CA LEU A 517 33.80 5.58 -1.42
C LEU A 517 32.49 5.45 -2.19
N GLN A 518 31.84 6.57 -2.55
CA GLN A 518 30.61 6.56 -3.35
C GLN A 518 30.95 6.41 -4.83
N LYS A 519 30.21 5.54 -5.51
CA LYS A 519 30.30 5.42 -6.97
C LYS A 519 29.57 6.56 -7.68
N GLU A 520 28.52 7.08 -7.05
CA GLU A 520 27.71 8.18 -7.58
C GLU A 520 27.66 9.32 -6.57
N ILE A 521 27.87 10.54 -7.03
CA ILE A 521 27.69 11.76 -6.26
C ILE A 521 26.44 12.47 -6.82
N ARG A 522 25.59 12.97 -5.95
CA ARG A 522 24.39 13.70 -6.35
C ARG A 522 24.77 15.04 -6.98
N ASP A 523 23.98 15.46 -7.97
CA ASP A 523 24.20 16.75 -8.66
C ASP A 523 24.29 17.92 -7.67
N ALA A 524 23.50 17.90 -6.61
CA ALA A 524 23.50 18.92 -5.57
C ALA A 524 24.82 19.00 -4.78
N ASP A 525 25.57 17.89 -4.69
CA ASP A 525 26.84 17.81 -3.96
C ASP A 525 28.06 17.85 -4.89
N ALA A 526 27.89 17.72 -6.21
CA ALA A 526 28.98 17.50 -7.16
C ALA A 526 30.01 18.67 -7.18
N VAL A 527 29.53 19.90 -7.21
CA VAL A 527 30.38 21.09 -7.19
C VAL A 527 31.19 21.15 -5.90
N LEU A 528 30.49 21.04 -4.74
CA LEU A 528 31.13 21.10 -3.44
C LEU A 528 32.14 19.96 -3.27
N ALA A 529 31.82 18.74 -3.74
CA ALA A 529 32.72 17.61 -3.66
C ALA A 529 34.05 17.85 -4.41
N SER A 530 34.01 18.48 -5.59
CA SER A 530 35.19 18.80 -6.36
C SER A 530 36.03 19.93 -5.74
N GLU A 531 35.41 20.82 -4.97
CA GLU A 531 36.04 21.98 -4.33
C GLU A 531 36.45 21.72 -2.88
N THR A 532 36.02 20.58 -2.25
CA THR A 532 36.33 20.27 -0.85
C THR A 532 37.81 19.86 -0.69
N PRO A 533 38.64 20.66 0.00
CA PRO A 533 40.04 20.33 0.20
C PRO A 533 40.24 19.03 0.98
N GLY A 534 41.15 18.18 0.51
CA GLY A 534 41.46 16.90 1.18
C GLY A 534 40.49 15.78 0.88
N LEU A 535 39.39 16.00 0.14
CA LEU A 535 38.49 14.95 -0.35
C LEU A 535 38.97 14.47 -1.73
N ARG A 536 39.27 13.19 -1.83
CA ARG A 536 39.70 12.56 -3.09
C ARG A 536 38.55 11.75 -3.69
N LEU A 537 38.23 12.01 -4.95
CA LEU A 537 37.12 11.42 -5.68
C LEU A 537 37.63 10.33 -6.64
N PHE A 538 36.93 9.18 -6.68
CA PHE A 538 37.28 8.05 -7.55
C PHE A 538 36.03 7.45 -8.22
N CYS A 539 34.94 8.17 -8.31
CA CYS A 539 33.65 7.70 -8.78
C CYS A 539 33.71 7.00 -10.14
N ASP A 540 34.49 7.59 -11.09
CA ASP A 540 34.67 7.05 -12.44
C ASP A 540 35.66 5.87 -12.50
N GLU A 541 36.50 5.70 -11.49
CA GLU A 541 37.51 4.64 -11.41
C GLU A 541 36.98 3.39 -10.66
N ILE A 542 35.94 3.54 -9.83
CA ILE A 542 35.29 2.44 -9.11
C ILE A 542 34.39 1.68 -10.08
N ALA A 543 34.82 0.49 -10.50
CA ALA A 543 34.04 -0.35 -11.39
C ALA A 543 32.87 -1.04 -10.67
N ASP A 544 33.14 -1.66 -9.53
CA ASP A 544 32.21 -2.44 -8.73
C ASP A 544 32.60 -2.49 -7.23
N PHE A 545 31.92 -3.31 -6.45
CA PHE A 545 32.19 -3.45 -5.01
C PHE A 545 33.53 -4.09 -4.68
N ALA A 546 34.23 -4.76 -5.61
CA ALA A 546 35.57 -5.25 -5.36
C ALA A 546 36.58 -4.07 -5.32
N ASP A 547 36.42 -3.07 -6.14
CA ASP A 547 37.20 -1.83 -6.06
C ASP A 547 36.92 -1.07 -4.77
N THR A 548 35.63 -0.95 -4.39
CA THR A 548 35.24 -0.32 -3.11
C THR A 548 35.85 -1.08 -1.91
N ALA A 549 35.86 -2.42 -1.95
CA ALA A 549 36.47 -3.25 -0.92
C ALA A 549 37.99 -3.00 -0.80
N ALA A 550 38.69 -2.88 -1.93
CA ALA A 550 40.12 -2.56 -1.95
C ALA A 550 40.42 -1.18 -1.35
N LEU A 551 39.59 -0.17 -1.66
CA LEU A 551 39.66 1.16 -1.05
C LEU A 551 39.38 1.09 0.46
N CYS A 552 38.33 0.40 0.90
CA CYS A 552 38.02 0.19 2.30
C CYS A 552 39.18 -0.47 3.05
N ALA A 553 39.84 -1.48 2.44
CA ALA A 553 41.00 -2.16 3.03
C ALA A 553 42.21 -1.23 3.26
N LEU A 554 42.32 -0.16 2.50
CA LEU A 554 43.37 0.85 2.63
C LEU A 554 43.00 2.02 3.59
N CYS A 555 41.76 2.06 4.11
CA CYS A 555 41.33 3.04 5.08
C CYS A 555 41.61 2.59 6.51
N ASP A 556 42.01 3.54 7.38
CA ASP A 556 42.16 3.33 8.82
C ASP A 556 40.81 3.36 9.53
N LEU A 557 39.84 4.05 8.93
CA LEU A 557 38.45 4.20 9.38
C LEU A 557 37.54 4.43 8.18
N VAL A 558 36.34 3.88 8.22
CA VAL A 558 35.25 4.25 7.28
C VAL A 558 34.12 4.92 8.05
N ILE A 559 33.72 6.12 7.61
CA ILE A 559 32.55 6.84 8.13
C ILE A 559 31.46 6.85 7.07
N SER A 560 30.31 6.29 7.37
CA SER A 560 29.24 6.12 6.40
C SER A 560 27.88 6.45 7.03
N VAL A 561 26.94 6.89 6.21
CA VAL A 561 25.52 6.75 6.52
C VAL A 561 25.10 5.29 6.29
N ASP A 562 23.83 4.95 6.61
CA ASP A 562 23.29 3.59 6.44
C ASP A 562 23.22 3.18 4.95
N THR A 563 24.30 2.57 4.45
CA THR A 563 24.47 2.17 3.05
C THR A 563 25.15 0.81 2.91
N SER A 564 25.15 0.25 1.69
CA SER A 564 25.86 -0.98 1.36
C SER A 564 27.38 -0.91 1.64
N VAL A 565 27.99 0.28 1.59
CA VAL A 565 29.41 0.47 1.90
C VAL A 565 29.68 0.32 3.40
N ALA A 566 28.75 0.73 4.28
CA ALA A 566 28.85 0.47 5.70
C ALA A 566 28.90 -1.04 6.00
N HIS A 567 28.00 -1.79 5.35
CA HIS A 567 27.99 -3.26 5.44
C HIS A 567 29.28 -3.89 4.89
N LEU A 568 29.78 -3.38 3.76
CA LEU A 568 31.02 -3.86 3.14
C LEU A 568 32.22 -3.63 4.05
N ALA A 569 32.42 -2.40 4.50
CA ALA A 569 33.57 -2.06 5.34
C ALA A 569 33.58 -2.89 6.64
N ALA A 570 32.42 -3.05 7.26
CA ALA A 570 32.27 -3.88 8.47
C ALA A 570 32.45 -5.38 8.17
N ALA A 571 31.99 -5.87 7.01
CA ALA A 571 32.21 -7.26 6.57
C ALA A 571 33.70 -7.60 6.31
N LEU A 572 34.48 -6.61 5.91
CA LEU A 572 35.95 -6.69 5.78
C LEU A 572 36.68 -6.56 7.14
N GLY A 573 35.93 -6.38 8.25
CA GLY A 573 36.50 -6.16 9.58
C GLY A 573 37.17 -4.80 9.77
N ARG A 574 36.88 -3.82 8.89
CA ARG A 574 37.46 -2.49 9.03
C ARG A 574 36.69 -1.67 10.11
N PRO A 575 37.42 -0.87 10.92
CA PRO A 575 36.76 0.06 11.81
C PRO A 575 35.75 0.92 11.03
N THR A 576 34.47 0.87 11.42
CA THR A 576 33.39 1.52 10.66
C THR A 576 32.49 2.29 11.61
N TRP A 577 32.30 3.57 11.35
CA TRP A 577 31.38 4.44 12.07
C TRP A 577 30.16 4.76 11.20
N VAL A 578 28.97 4.53 11.73
CA VAL A 578 27.74 4.74 10.96
C VAL A 578 26.88 5.82 11.61
N ALA A 579 26.64 6.88 10.84
CA ALA A 579 25.66 7.90 11.19
C ALA A 579 24.25 7.42 10.88
N LEU A 580 23.39 7.34 11.89
CA LEU A 580 22.05 6.78 11.78
C LEU A 580 20.99 7.83 12.03
N PRO A 581 19.91 7.83 11.23
CA PRO A 581 18.75 8.64 11.53
C PRO A 581 18.08 8.16 12.83
N PHE A 582 17.23 9.00 13.40
CA PHE A 582 16.46 8.67 14.59
C PHE A 582 15.71 7.34 14.45
N ASN A 583 14.95 7.16 13.37
CA ASN A 583 14.30 5.90 13.06
C ASN A 583 15.16 5.11 12.06
N SER A 584 16.13 4.36 12.60
CA SER A 584 17.06 3.55 11.82
C SER A 584 16.47 2.18 11.47
N ASP A 585 17.09 1.51 10.49
CA ASP A 585 16.75 0.13 10.12
C ASP A 585 16.87 -0.82 11.32
N TRP A 586 16.06 -1.88 11.33
CA TRP A 586 15.99 -2.89 12.38
C TRP A 586 17.35 -3.56 12.69
N ARG A 587 18.25 -3.63 11.72
CA ARG A 587 19.60 -4.23 11.86
C ARG A 587 20.42 -3.54 12.93
N TRP A 588 20.20 -2.26 13.10
CA TRP A 588 20.93 -1.41 14.02
C TRP A 588 20.31 -1.36 15.42
N GLN A 589 19.11 -1.93 15.60
CA GLN A 589 18.32 -1.86 16.83
C GLN A 589 18.06 -0.41 17.32
N LEU A 590 17.56 -0.22 18.55
CA LEU A 590 17.11 1.10 19.00
C LEU A 590 18.18 1.90 19.75
N GLU A 591 18.87 1.31 20.73
CA GLU A 591 19.64 2.07 21.73
C GLU A 591 21.13 1.74 21.78
N ARG A 592 21.57 0.81 20.95
CA ARG A 592 22.97 0.37 20.96
C ARG A 592 23.87 1.39 20.25
N SER A 593 25.09 1.53 20.74
CA SER A 593 26.20 2.21 20.06
C SER A 593 27.13 1.24 19.29
N ASP A 594 26.92 -0.07 19.44
CA ASP A 594 27.58 -1.16 18.71
C ASP A 594 26.60 -1.90 17.82
N SER A 595 27.05 -2.89 17.07
CA SER A 595 26.20 -3.75 16.23
C SER A 595 26.36 -5.21 16.58
N PRO A 596 25.27 -5.97 16.80
CA PRO A 596 25.35 -7.41 17.02
C PRO A 596 25.78 -8.18 15.75
N TRP A 597 25.68 -7.54 14.59
CA TRP A 597 26.05 -8.10 13.30
C TRP A 597 27.52 -7.89 12.95
N TYR A 598 28.16 -6.83 13.47
CA TYR A 598 29.49 -6.39 13.05
C TYR A 598 30.31 -5.88 14.26
N PRO A 599 31.26 -6.66 14.76
CA PRO A 599 32.06 -6.26 15.92
C PRO A 599 32.94 -5.01 15.72
N SER A 600 33.26 -4.67 14.45
CA SER A 600 34.10 -3.52 14.10
C SER A 600 33.31 -2.21 13.94
N LEU A 601 31.99 -2.23 14.19
CA LEU A 601 31.11 -1.12 13.86
C LEU A 601 30.68 -0.33 15.11
N ARG A 602 30.67 1.00 15.00
CA ARG A 602 30.14 1.93 16.00
C ARG A 602 29.05 2.80 15.41
N LEU A 603 27.96 3.01 16.16
CA LEU A 603 26.75 3.71 15.74
C LEU A 603 26.64 5.07 16.39
N TYR A 604 26.35 6.10 15.59
CA TYR A 604 26.05 7.46 16.00
C TYR A 604 24.63 7.80 15.58
N ARG A 605 23.75 8.07 16.54
CA ARG A 605 22.31 8.20 16.30
C ARG A 605 21.82 9.60 16.54
N GLN A 606 20.91 10.08 15.68
CA GLN A 606 20.12 11.26 16.00
C GLN A 606 19.27 11.02 17.26
N SER A 607 19.11 12.06 18.09
CA SER A 607 18.11 12.08 19.15
C SER A 607 16.69 12.21 18.55
N VAL A 608 15.65 11.98 19.36
CA VAL A 608 14.25 12.21 18.97
C VAL A 608 14.03 13.63 18.45
N ALA A 609 14.52 14.61 19.20
CA ALA A 609 14.35 16.02 18.87
C ALA A 609 15.06 16.39 17.56
N ASP A 610 16.26 15.87 17.35
CA ASP A 610 17.05 16.13 16.14
C ASP A 610 16.44 15.42 14.93
N GLY A 611 15.99 14.15 15.09
CA GLY A 611 15.36 13.39 14.01
C GLY A 611 14.07 14.02 13.49
N LEU A 612 13.24 14.55 14.37
CA LEU A 612 12.01 15.26 14.00
C LEU A 612 12.30 16.57 13.26
N ARG A 613 13.45 17.21 13.52
CA ARG A 613 13.91 18.44 12.85
C ARG A 613 14.75 18.16 11.60
N GLY A 614 15.17 16.90 11.37
CA GLY A 614 16.15 16.57 10.34
C GLY A 614 17.56 17.09 10.66
N ASP A 615 17.87 17.35 11.95
CA ASP A 615 19.14 17.91 12.38
C ASP A 615 20.18 16.81 12.61
N TRP A 616 21.37 16.97 12.08
CA TRP A 616 22.51 16.08 12.21
C TRP A 616 23.64 16.67 13.06
N GLY A 617 23.49 17.90 13.56
CA GLY A 617 24.54 18.64 14.23
C GLY A 617 25.19 17.90 15.40
N ALA A 618 24.37 17.32 16.29
CA ALA A 618 24.86 16.55 17.43
C ALA A 618 25.63 15.27 17.02
N VAL A 619 25.15 14.55 15.99
CA VAL A 619 25.81 13.36 15.44
C VAL A 619 27.16 13.72 14.83
N LEU A 620 27.23 14.77 14.04
CA LEU A 620 28.46 15.24 13.40
C LEU A 620 29.47 15.76 14.43
N ALA A 621 29.01 16.47 15.47
CA ALA A 621 29.86 16.90 16.56
C ALA A 621 30.48 15.70 17.32
N ALA A 622 29.70 14.67 17.61
CA ALA A 622 30.19 13.45 18.26
C ALA A 622 31.20 12.69 17.37
N LEU A 623 30.91 12.57 16.07
CA LEU A 623 31.85 11.99 15.10
C LEU A 623 33.17 12.76 15.05
N GLY A 624 33.11 14.09 15.01
CA GLY A 624 34.30 14.95 15.01
C GLY A 624 35.15 14.84 16.28
N ALA A 625 34.50 14.81 17.44
CA ALA A 625 35.17 14.63 18.73
C ALA A 625 35.89 13.27 18.82
N ASP A 626 35.20 12.18 18.43
CA ASP A 626 35.79 10.85 18.44
C ASP A 626 36.88 10.67 17.38
N LEU A 627 36.76 11.31 16.23
CA LEU A 627 37.80 11.34 15.19
C LEU A 627 39.06 12.02 15.71
N ALA A 628 38.91 13.18 16.38
CA ALA A 628 40.01 13.87 17.02
C ALA A 628 40.64 13.04 18.15
N ALA A 629 39.84 12.38 18.99
CA ALA A 629 40.34 11.53 20.06
C ALA A 629 41.10 10.31 19.52
N ARG A 630 40.61 9.65 18.47
CA ARG A 630 41.21 8.44 17.90
C ARG A 630 42.55 8.71 17.23
N PHE A 631 42.71 9.82 16.56
CA PHE A 631 43.90 10.17 15.78
C PHE A 631 44.60 11.44 16.30
N GLY A 632 44.15 11.98 17.46
CA GLY A 632 44.62 13.23 18.03
C GLY A 632 45.80 13.09 19.00
N GLY A 633 46.23 11.86 19.33
CA GLY A 633 47.39 11.58 20.12
C GLY A 633 48.69 11.90 19.34
N ASP A 634 49.49 12.84 19.92
CA ASP A 634 50.86 13.18 19.64
C ASP A 634 51.25 13.78 18.29
N ALA A 635 51.05 15.12 18.23
CA ALA A 635 52.05 16.00 17.63
C ALA A 635 52.83 16.70 18.75
N ALA A 636 53.45 15.92 19.66
CA ALA A 636 54.41 16.44 20.67
C ALA A 636 55.48 15.38 20.87
N GLY A 637 56.52 15.40 19.99
CA GLY A 637 57.72 14.60 20.10
C GLY A 637 58.66 14.95 18.98
#